data_fa7d9911071a5e18d3ec7ccf7b34d507
#
_entry.id   fa7d9911071a5e18d3ec7ccf7b34d507
#
_cell.length_a   1.000
_cell.length_b   1.000
_cell.length_c   1.000
_cell.angle_alpha   90.00
_cell.angle_beta   90.00
_cell.angle_gamma   90.00
#
_symmetry.space_group_name_H-M   'P 1'
#
loop_
_entity.id
_entity.type
_entity.pdbx_description
1 polymer ?
#
loop_
_entity_poly.entity_id
_entity_poly.type
_entity_poly.pdbx_seq_one_letter_code
_entity_poly.pdbx_strand_id
1 'polypeptide(L)'
;MTTINHLNQQEVLAIEDGMMLDYLTNNPIKETPKELVRQKTLRALFHEYGISAEDMELDVKVKIGGKQQKIDIAIFEHGAKHTHENIRRIVMCDSEPKKGKKSAVKMRDHDQAQKDLQLMEDMMREQVGDQYLLAKCHWGLWTNGIEFFFVEKEESRFDTKFKPVGDWPLADETLGSRDVASNAQLRTADREMLLTAFRRCHNFIHGNEGMPKDAAFWQFLYLIFSKMYDERIGNRDREFWASPTEQFDDEGRKRIRARINPLFEKVKKAYPEIFSGNEEITLSDRALAFMVSELAKYDFTRTEMDAKGAAYQEVVGDNLRGDRGQYFTPRGAIKLIVEMMAPQPHEKVLDPSCGTGGFLEQTLSYINKQLHEEEKVKLGAETTEEFISIQQQIKKFAENNLFGCDFDPFLCRASQMNVVMASNAMANIYHMNSLEYPHGHLKGVEPAKSKIPVGDSSGKDGSVDVILTNPPFGSDIPVTDKQILEQFDLAYIWERTENGGFRKTDRRKDAVSPEILFIERCVQWLKQGGRMGIVLPDGILGNPGDEYIRWWLMQECWVLGCVDLPVESFIVEANVNILTSLLFLKKKTDTEKDAIAIGGEPEYPVFMAVAEKVGFDRRGNTLYERHPDGEEKVIEEEVEERIRINGQNVVRKLKRRSKILDDDLPKIAKAWKEFRANNPEPSV
;
A
#
# COMPACT_ATOMS: atom_id res chain seq x y z
N MET A 1 12.77 7.63 -33.04
CA MET A 1 12.27 8.28 -31.81
C MET A 1 10.87 8.81 -32.11
N THR A 2 9.87 8.03 -31.86
CA THR A 2 8.47 8.45 -32.07
C THR A 2 8.00 9.00 -30.73
N THR A 3 7.84 10.30 -30.66
CA THR A 3 7.34 11.03 -29.50
C THR A 3 5.92 10.52 -29.22
N ILE A 4 5.73 9.85 -28.08
CA ILE A 4 4.43 9.35 -27.65
C ILE A 4 3.63 10.55 -27.12
N ASN A 5 2.99 11.28 -28.02
CA ASN A 5 1.98 12.29 -27.71
C ASN A 5 0.59 11.69 -27.94
N HIS A 6 0.15 10.82 -27.03
CA HIS A 6 -1.25 10.42 -26.97
C HIS A 6 -1.70 10.29 -25.52
N LEU A 7 -1.65 11.38 -24.79
CA LEU A 7 -2.70 11.63 -23.79
C LEU A 7 -3.98 11.87 -24.62
N ASN A 8 -4.98 11.01 -24.44
CA ASN A 8 -6.30 11.19 -25.02
C ASN A 8 -6.71 12.66 -24.94
N GLN A 9 -7.41 13.18 -25.93
CA GLN A 9 -7.88 14.54 -26.20
C GLN A 9 -8.47 15.35 -25.00
N GLN A 10 -7.96 15.16 -23.79
CA GLN A 10 -8.27 15.99 -22.64
C GLN A 10 -7.38 17.22 -22.66
N GLU A 11 -7.97 18.37 -22.49
CA GLU A 11 -7.28 19.64 -22.43
C GLU A 11 -6.34 19.65 -21.22
N VAL A 12 -5.04 19.72 -21.47
CA VAL A 12 -4.03 19.81 -20.42
C VAL A 12 -3.93 21.29 -20.03
N LEU A 13 -4.25 21.58 -18.78
CA LEU A 13 -4.20 22.92 -18.21
C LEU A 13 -2.86 23.17 -17.52
N ALA A 14 -2.48 24.44 -17.41
CA ALA A 14 -1.32 24.84 -16.61
C ALA A 14 -1.77 25.39 -15.25
N ILE A 15 -0.95 25.15 -14.23
CA ILE A 15 -1.11 25.72 -12.88
C ILE A 15 0.25 26.24 -12.41
N GLU A 16 0.28 27.42 -11.79
CA GLU A 16 1.50 28.03 -11.26
C GLU A 16 2.18 27.14 -10.21
N ASP A 17 3.51 27.15 -10.20
CA ASP A 17 4.30 26.43 -9.21
C ASP A 17 4.01 26.93 -7.78
N GLY A 18 3.92 26.01 -6.83
CA GLY A 18 3.52 26.32 -5.45
C GLY A 18 2.02 26.58 -5.26
N MET A 19 1.22 26.30 -6.28
CA MET A 19 -0.24 26.28 -6.19
C MET A 19 -0.76 24.85 -6.11
N MET A 20 -1.89 24.65 -5.47
CA MET A 20 -2.66 23.40 -5.43
C MET A 20 -4.11 23.67 -5.83
N LEU A 21 -4.88 22.63 -6.07
CA LEU A 21 -6.29 22.76 -6.40
C LEU A 21 -7.15 22.65 -5.15
N ASP A 22 -8.05 23.60 -4.98
CA ASP A 22 -9.07 23.58 -3.92
C ASP A 22 -10.05 22.44 -4.15
N TYR A 23 -10.26 21.61 -3.13
CA TYR A 23 -11.09 20.41 -3.24
C TYR A 23 -12.56 20.73 -3.54
N LEU A 24 -13.10 21.85 -3.03
CA LEU A 24 -14.50 22.22 -3.22
C LEU A 24 -14.75 22.89 -4.58
N THR A 25 -13.84 23.77 -5.00
CA THR A 25 -14.06 24.66 -6.15
C THR A 25 -13.27 24.29 -7.40
N ASN A 26 -12.27 23.40 -7.28
CA ASN A 26 -11.27 23.11 -8.31
C ASN A 26 -10.45 24.32 -8.79
N ASN A 27 -10.45 25.41 -8.05
CA ASN A 27 -9.67 26.58 -8.37
C ASN A 27 -8.24 26.47 -7.81
N PRO A 28 -7.25 27.05 -8.49
CA PRO A 28 -5.89 27.13 -7.96
C PRO A 28 -5.85 28.00 -6.69
N ILE A 29 -5.22 27.44 -5.65
CA ILE A 29 -4.98 28.12 -4.37
C ILE A 29 -3.52 27.95 -3.99
N LYS A 30 -2.97 28.85 -3.17
CA LYS A 30 -1.59 28.76 -2.74
C LYS A 30 -1.35 27.52 -1.89
N GLU A 31 -0.37 26.70 -2.28
CA GLU A 31 0.06 25.56 -1.50
C GLU A 31 0.81 26.01 -0.25
N THR A 32 0.27 25.69 0.92
CA THR A 32 0.91 25.91 2.22
C THR A 32 0.75 24.66 3.08
N PRO A 33 1.62 24.40 4.07
CA PRO A 33 1.47 23.26 4.95
C PRO A 33 0.11 23.17 5.65
N LYS A 34 -0.45 24.31 6.05
CA LYS A 34 -1.81 24.37 6.63
C LYS A 34 -2.88 24.05 5.59
N GLU A 35 -2.71 24.58 4.37
CA GLU A 35 -3.68 24.34 3.28
C GLU A 35 -3.72 22.86 2.87
N LEU A 36 -2.57 22.20 2.83
CA LEU A 36 -2.50 20.75 2.59
C LEU A 36 -3.35 19.95 3.60
N VAL A 37 -3.27 20.32 4.89
CA VAL A 37 -4.09 19.68 5.93
C VAL A 37 -5.57 19.98 5.70
N ARG A 38 -5.91 21.25 5.40
CA ARG A 38 -7.29 21.68 5.17
C ARG A 38 -7.92 20.93 4.00
N GLN A 39 -7.21 20.79 2.88
CA GLN A 39 -7.70 20.10 1.70
C GLN A 39 -7.87 18.58 1.93
N LYS A 40 -6.94 17.94 2.65
CA LYS A 40 -7.10 16.54 3.09
C LYS A 40 -8.32 16.37 4.00
N THR A 41 -8.56 17.32 4.88
CA THR A 41 -9.72 17.30 5.78
C THR A 41 -11.04 17.47 5.03
N LEU A 42 -11.10 18.39 4.05
CA LEU A 42 -12.27 18.54 3.18
C LEU A 42 -12.61 17.24 2.44
N ARG A 43 -11.58 16.59 1.89
CA ARG A 43 -11.75 15.29 1.22
C ARG A 43 -12.30 14.23 2.18
N ALA A 44 -11.76 14.15 3.40
CA ALA A 44 -12.25 13.22 4.42
C ALA A 44 -13.72 13.53 4.82
N LEU A 45 -14.07 14.80 5.01
CA LEU A 45 -15.44 15.21 5.32
C LEU A 45 -16.43 14.77 4.23
N PHE A 46 -16.03 14.86 2.96
CA PHE A 46 -16.84 14.43 1.84
C PHE A 46 -16.93 12.88 1.76
N HIS A 47 -15.80 12.19 1.73
CA HIS A 47 -15.74 10.73 1.49
C HIS A 47 -16.10 9.89 2.72
N GLU A 48 -15.60 10.28 3.91
CA GLU A 48 -15.81 9.50 5.14
C GLU A 48 -17.13 9.85 5.82
N TYR A 49 -17.47 11.14 5.88
CA TYR A 49 -18.62 11.60 6.64
C TYR A 49 -19.88 11.81 5.79
N GLY A 50 -19.76 11.72 4.45
CA GLY A 50 -20.87 11.91 3.54
C GLY A 50 -21.40 13.34 3.49
N ILE A 51 -20.58 14.34 3.88
CA ILE A 51 -20.95 15.74 3.89
C ILE A 51 -20.84 16.28 2.46
N SER A 52 -21.93 16.85 1.93
CA SER A 52 -21.95 17.42 0.59
C SER A 52 -21.01 18.64 0.48
N ALA A 53 -20.35 18.79 -0.67
CA ALA A 53 -19.47 19.95 -0.91
C ALA A 53 -20.23 21.28 -0.79
N GLU A 54 -21.48 21.31 -1.21
CA GLU A 54 -22.39 22.46 -1.10
C GLU A 54 -22.73 22.86 0.33
N ASP A 55 -22.53 21.98 1.32
CA ASP A 55 -22.77 22.26 2.74
C ASP A 55 -21.51 22.73 3.46
N MET A 56 -20.38 22.87 2.76
CA MET A 56 -19.09 23.30 3.32
C MET A 56 -18.69 24.67 2.80
N GLU A 57 -18.16 25.52 3.68
CA GLU A 57 -17.62 26.82 3.33
C GLU A 57 -16.31 27.08 4.07
N LEU A 58 -15.35 27.67 3.35
CA LEU A 58 -14.03 28.00 3.88
C LEU A 58 -13.98 29.41 4.41
N ASP A 59 -13.11 29.61 5.42
CA ASP A 59 -12.73 30.95 5.90
C ASP A 59 -13.92 31.78 6.43
N VAL A 60 -14.90 31.10 7.03
CA VAL A 60 -16.09 31.76 7.60
C VAL A 60 -15.69 32.63 8.79
N LYS A 61 -16.04 33.91 8.72
CA LYS A 61 -15.69 34.92 9.73
C LYS A 61 -16.77 35.02 10.80
N VAL A 62 -16.36 34.88 12.06
CA VAL A 62 -17.23 34.97 13.25
C VAL A 62 -16.71 36.07 14.17
N LYS A 63 -17.57 36.84 14.78
CA LYS A 63 -17.20 37.89 15.73
C LYS A 63 -17.39 37.40 17.17
N ILE A 64 -16.30 37.31 17.92
CA ILE A 64 -16.28 36.79 19.30
C ILE A 64 -15.64 37.81 20.21
N GLY A 65 -16.30 38.16 21.30
CA GLY A 65 -15.79 39.16 22.24
C GLY A 65 -15.37 40.49 21.57
N GLY A 66 -16.03 40.87 20.48
CA GLY A 66 -15.69 42.06 19.70
C GLY A 66 -14.58 41.89 18.67
N LYS A 67 -13.85 40.75 18.64
CA LYS A 67 -12.79 40.46 17.68
C LYS A 67 -13.29 39.53 16.58
N GLN A 68 -12.83 39.79 15.36
CA GLN A 68 -13.13 38.91 14.23
C GLN A 68 -12.21 37.69 14.27
N GLN A 69 -12.80 36.52 14.31
CA GLN A 69 -12.12 35.21 14.22
C GLN A 69 -12.52 34.48 12.93
N LYS A 70 -11.77 33.45 12.56
CA LYS A 70 -11.97 32.74 11.32
C LYS A 70 -12.10 31.24 11.63
N ILE A 71 -13.13 30.61 11.07
CA ILE A 71 -13.33 29.16 11.03
C ILE A 71 -12.70 28.66 9.73
N ASP A 72 -11.79 27.68 9.79
CA ASP A 72 -11.12 27.19 8.59
C ASP A 72 -12.08 26.42 7.67
N ILE A 73 -12.99 25.59 8.23
CA ILE A 73 -14.07 24.93 7.50
C ILE A 73 -15.34 24.99 8.37
N ALA A 74 -16.39 25.59 7.86
CA ALA A 74 -17.73 25.57 8.45
C ALA A 74 -18.61 24.59 7.66
N ILE A 75 -19.38 23.76 8.39
CA ILE A 75 -20.29 22.78 7.83
C ILE A 75 -21.70 23.15 8.25
N PHE A 76 -22.54 23.42 7.26
CA PHE A 76 -23.91 23.87 7.43
C PHE A 76 -24.91 22.72 7.45
N GLU A 77 -26.10 22.99 7.94
CA GLU A 77 -27.23 22.07 7.81
C GLU A 77 -27.57 21.87 6.34
N HIS A 78 -27.76 20.62 5.93
CA HIS A 78 -28.02 20.27 4.53
C HIS A 78 -29.20 21.04 3.94
N GLY A 79 -28.95 21.71 2.81
CA GLY A 79 -29.96 22.51 2.09
C GLY A 79 -30.35 23.82 2.79
N ALA A 80 -29.73 24.18 3.92
CA ALA A 80 -29.99 25.47 4.60
C ALA A 80 -29.15 26.60 4.02
N LYS A 81 -29.57 27.86 4.29
CA LYS A 81 -28.75 29.02 3.95
C LYS A 81 -27.48 29.05 4.81
N HIS A 82 -26.37 29.49 4.24
CA HIS A 82 -25.08 29.63 4.93
C HIS A 82 -25.13 30.87 5.84
N THR A 83 -25.74 30.71 7.01
CA THR A 83 -25.78 31.70 8.09
C THR A 83 -25.19 31.09 9.35
N HIS A 84 -24.63 31.87 10.25
CA HIS A 84 -23.98 31.41 11.46
C HIS A 84 -24.87 30.46 12.28
N GLU A 85 -26.14 30.73 12.38
CA GLU A 85 -27.13 29.89 13.09
C GLU A 85 -27.34 28.49 12.49
N ASN A 86 -27.02 28.30 11.20
CA ASN A 86 -27.15 27.02 10.49
C ASN A 86 -25.85 26.21 10.44
N ILE A 87 -24.77 26.69 11.04
CA ILE A 87 -23.53 25.93 11.17
C ILE A 87 -23.77 24.78 12.15
N ARG A 88 -23.52 23.55 11.69
CA ARG A 88 -23.65 22.31 12.48
C ARG A 88 -22.32 21.87 13.09
N ARG A 89 -21.23 22.10 12.36
CA ARG A 89 -19.87 21.66 12.74
C ARG A 89 -18.85 22.70 12.31
N ILE A 90 -17.78 22.81 13.09
CA ILE A 90 -16.64 23.68 12.77
C ILE A 90 -15.33 22.92 12.81
N VAL A 91 -14.41 23.27 11.92
CA VAL A 91 -13.06 22.68 11.86
C VAL A 91 -12.03 23.78 11.94
N MET A 92 -11.03 23.57 12.79
CA MET A 92 -9.81 24.36 12.88
C MET A 92 -8.64 23.50 12.42
N CYS A 93 -7.87 23.99 11.46
CA CYS A 93 -6.71 23.30 10.91
C CYS A 93 -5.41 23.98 11.33
N ASP A 94 -4.38 23.19 11.56
CA ASP A 94 -3.00 23.65 11.68
C ASP A 94 -2.10 22.87 10.73
N SER A 95 -0.86 23.34 10.56
CA SER A 95 0.11 22.70 9.67
C SER A 95 0.63 21.38 10.25
N GLU A 96 0.89 20.41 9.36
CA GLU A 96 1.54 19.17 9.73
C GLU A 96 2.94 19.45 10.33
N PRO A 97 3.29 18.87 11.47
CA PRO A 97 4.60 19.05 12.10
C PRO A 97 5.71 18.50 11.21
N LYS A 98 6.81 19.26 11.09
CA LYS A 98 7.96 18.87 10.26
C LYS A 98 8.58 17.57 10.77
N LYS A 99 8.85 16.63 9.85
CA LYS A 99 9.56 15.37 10.13
C LYS A 99 10.86 15.63 10.95
N GLY A 100 11.06 14.86 12.01
CA GLY A 100 12.28 14.90 12.82
C GLY A 100 12.26 15.75 14.09
N LYS A 101 11.21 16.50 14.39
CA LYS A 101 11.05 17.15 15.70
C LYS A 101 10.33 16.20 16.66
N LYS A 102 10.96 15.92 17.81
CA LYS A 102 10.41 15.10 18.93
C LYS A 102 9.04 15.59 19.43
N SER A 103 8.63 16.79 19.06
CA SER A 103 7.35 17.43 19.43
C SER A 103 6.14 16.93 18.64
N ALA A 104 6.33 16.18 17.55
CA ALA A 104 5.22 15.71 16.69
C ALA A 104 4.24 14.75 17.39
N VAL A 105 4.63 14.14 18.50
CA VAL A 105 3.86 13.09 19.20
C VAL A 105 3.16 13.59 20.46
N LYS A 106 3.39 14.86 20.86
CA LYS A 106 2.82 15.44 22.09
C LYS A 106 2.08 16.75 21.80
N MET A 107 1.33 16.81 20.70
CA MET A 107 0.63 18.05 20.33
C MET A 107 -0.48 18.44 21.31
N ARG A 108 -0.99 17.49 22.13
CA ARG A 108 -1.92 17.83 23.23
C ARG A 108 -1.37 18.84 24.22
N ASP A 109 -0.04 18.89 24.36
CA ASP A 109 0.66 19.83 25.26
C ASP A 109 1.21 21.05 24.49
N HIS A 110 0.88 21.17 23.17
CA HIS A 110 1.36 22.29 22.37
C HIS A 110 0.49 23.52 22.58
N ASP A 111 1.09 24.63 22.98
CA ASP A 111 0.38 25.89 23.31
C ASP A 111 -0.57 26.35 22.21
N GLN A 112 -0.24 26.14 20.93
CA GLN A 112 -1.09 26.57 19.83
C GLN A 112 -2.34 25.70 19.69
N ALA A 113 -2.19 24.35 19.77
CA ALA A 113 -3.34 23.44 19.74
C ALA A 113 -4.32 23.72 20.89
N GLN A 114 -3.81 23.99 22.08
CA GLN A 114 -4.66 24.37 23.23
C GLN A 114 -5.40 25.68 23.00
N LYS A 115 -4.71 26.68 22.44
CA LYS A 115 -5.33 27.98 22.09
C LYS A 115 -6.41 27.82 21.03
N ASP A 116 -6.16 27.02 20.01
CA ASP A 116 -7.12 26.78 18.92
C ASP A 116 -8.33 25.99 19.42
N LEU A 117 -8.12 24.99 20.31
CA LEU A 117 -9.22 24.27 20.96
C LEU A 117 -10.05 25.17 21.84
N GLN A 118 -9.41 26.02 22.66
CA GLN A 118 -10.12 27.00 23.49
C GLN A 118 -10.89 28.00 22.63
N LEU A 119 -10.28 28.52 21.55
CA LEU A 119 -10.94 29.41 20.61
C LEU A 119 -12.16 28.74 19.96
N MET A 120 -12.06 27.48 19.60
CA MET A 120 -13.17 26.71 19.03
C MET A 120 -14.32 26.58 20.03
N GLU A 121 -14.03 26.25 21.28
CA GLU A 121 -15.02 26.20 22.35
C GLU A 121 -15.67 27.57 22.57
N ASP A 122 -14.87 28.66 22.59
CA ASP A 122 -15.37 30.03 22.73
C ASP A 122 -16.29 30.42 21.57
N MET A 123 -15.98 30.04 20.33
CA MET A 123 -16.87 30.24 19.17
C MET A 123 -18.22 29.54 19.37
N MET A 124 -18.20 28.31 19.90
CA MET A 124 -19.43 27.54 20.12
C MET A 124 -20.24 28.02 21.36
N ARG A 125 -19.62 28.79 22.27
CA ARG A 125 -20.27 29.39 23.43
C ARG A 125 -20.78 30.81 23.20
N GLU A 126 -20.27 31.50 22.16
CA GLU A 126 -20.62 32.92 21.94
C GLU A 126 -22.12 33.11 21.77
N GLN A 127 -22.66 34.12 22.44
CA GLN A 127 -24.07 34.47 22.42
C GLN A 127 -24.28 35.87 21.88
N VAL A 128 -25.38 36.07 21.18
CA VAL A 128 -25.86 37.39 20.75
C VAL A 128 -27.27 37.54 21.38
N GLY A 129 -27.37 38.35 22.43
CA GLY A 129 -28.57 38.39 23.28
C GLY A 129 -28.74 37.05 24.03
N ASP A 130 -29.93 36.48 23.97
CA ASP A 130 -30.28 35.21 24.64
C ASP A 130 -30.03 33.99 23.76
N GLN A 131 -29.42 34.12 22.56
CA GLN A 131 -29.23 33.02 21.63
C GLN A 131 -27.75 32.83 21.31
N TYR A 132 -27.34 31.55 21.18
CA TYR A 132 -26.00 31.22 20.71
C TYR A 132 -25.82 31.70 19.26
N LEU A 133 -24.68 32.30 18.96
CA LEU A 133 -24.30 32.72 17.61
C LEU A 133 -24.24 31.55 16.64
N LEU A 134 -23.69 30.40 17.10
CA LEU A 134 -23.68 29.12 16.39
C LEU A 134 -24.72 28.19 17.02
N ALA A 135 -26.00 28.56 16.92
CA ALA A 135 -27.09 27.92 17.66
C ALA A 135 -27.20 26.40 17.39
N LYS A 136 -26.92 25.93 16.19
CA LYS A 136 -27.00 24.51 15.78
C LYS A 136 -25.64 23.79 15.81
N CYS A 137 -24.56 24.46 16.23
CA CYS A 137 -23.23 23.88 16.25
C CYS A 137 -23.03 23.02 17.50
N HIS A 138 -23.01 21.70 17.31
CA HIS A 138 -22.76 20.75 18.38
C HIS A 138 -21.37 20.11 18.33
N TRP A 139 -20.63 20.25 17.20
CA TRP A 139 -19.41 19.50 16.95
C TRP A 139 -18.26 20.41 16.53
N GLY A 140 -17.10 20.20 17.14
CA GLY A 140 -15.86 20.85 16.77
C GLY A 140 -14.76 19.82 16.45
N LEU A 141 -13.89 20.13 15.50
CA LEU A 141 -12.68 19.38 15.18
C LEU A 141 -11.49 20.30 15.07
N TRP A 142 -10.44 20.01 15.83
CA TRP A 142 -9.12 20.53 15.55
C TRP A 142 -8.23 19.43 14.94
N THR A 143 -7.46 19.78 13.89
CA THR A 143 -6.53 18.83 13.27
C THR A 143 -5.30 19.52 12.68
N ASN A 144 -4.17 18.82 12.73
CA ASN A 144 -2.94 19.16 12.01
C ASN A 144 -2.58 18.10 10.95
N GLY A 145 -3.55 17.28 10.54
CA GLY A 145 -3.36 16.19 9.58
C GLY A 145 -2.85 14.87 10.19
N ILE A 146 -2.27 14.91 11.38
CA ILE A 146 -1.81 13.72 12.12
C ILE A 146 -2.69 13.48 13.35
N GLU A 147 -2.98 14.53 14.10
CA GLU A 147 -3.84 14.47 15.28
C GLU A 147 -5.21 15.09 14.98
N PHE A 148 -6.24 14.48 15.59
CA PHE A 148 -7.63 14.90 15.44
C PHE A 148 -8.25 14.97 16.83
N PHE A 149 -8.71 16.16 17.23
CA PHE A 149 -9.40 16.39 18.48
C PHE A 149 -10.85 16.75 18.20
N PHE A 150 -11.71 15.76 18.32
CA PHE A 150 -13.14 15.93 18.19
C PHE A 150 -13.73 16.33 19.54
N VAL A 151 -14.61 17.32 19.53
CA VAL A 151 -15.37 17.75 20.71
C VAL A 151 -16.86 17.78 20.41
N GLU A 152 -17.64 17.40 21.40
CA GLU A 152 -19.10 17.51 21.43
C GLU A 152 -19.51 18.57 22.43
N LYS A 153 -20.40 19.49 22.00
CA LYS A 153 -21.00 20.48 22.88
C LYS A 153 -22.24 19.88 23.55
N GLU A 154 -22.21 19.77 24.87
CA GLU A 154 -23.38 19.45 25.69
C GLU A 154 -23.98 20.72 26.29
N GLU A 155 -25.21 20.99 25.93
CA GLU A 155 -25.97 22.11 26.51
C GLU A 155 -26.78 21.58 27.70
N SER A 156 -26.53 22.14 28.88
CA SER A 156 -27.39 21.98 30.05
C SER A 156 -28.07 23.31 30.39
N ARG A 157 -29.12 23.26 31.19
CA ARG A 157 -29.90 24.45 31.58
C ARG A 157 -29.07 25.52 32.29
N PHE A 158 -27.88 25.19 32.78
CA PHE A 158 -27.05 26.05 33.62
C PHE A 158 -25.61 26.19 33.14
N ASP A 159 -25.15 25.35 32.20
CA ASP A 159 -23.77 25.35 31.74
C ASP A 159 -23.62 24.68 30.38
N THR A 160 -22.64 25.12 29.58
CA THR A 160 -22.24 24.49 28.32
C THR A 160 -20.92 23.78 28.53
N LYS A 161 -20.92 22.46 28.43
CA LYS A 161 -19.73 21.61 28.56
C LYS A 161 -19.26 21.11 27.19
N PHE A 162 -17.96 20.87 27.10
CA PHE A 162 -17.36 20.25 25.93
C PHE A 162 -16.76 18.90 26.34
N LYS A 163 -17.16 17.85 25.63
CA LYS A 163 -16.65 16.51 25.85
C LYS A 163 -15.76 16.09 24.69
N PRO A 164 -14.59 15.51 24.98
CA PRO A 164 -13.81 14.85 23.94
C PRO A 164 -14.56 13.62 23.44
N VAL A 165 -14.64 13.46 22.12
CA VAL A 165 -15.23 12.29 21.47
C VAL A 165 -14.23 11.70 20.48
N GLY A 166 -14.33 10.39 20.21
CA GLY A 166 -13.41 9.69 19.31
C GLY A 166 -13.64 9.99 17.84
N ASP A 167 -14.86 10.43 17.52
CA ASP A 167 -15.26 10.71 16.14
C ASP A 167 -16.60 11.49 16.08
N TRP A 168 -16.91 12.05 14.90
CA TRP A 168 -18.20 12.67 14.60
C TRP A 168 -19.23 11.69 14.03
N PRO A 169 -20.54 11.99 14.17
CA PRO A 169 -21.57 11.29 13.42
C PRO A 169 -21.44 11.52 11.92
N LEU A 170 -21.89 10.57 11.10
CA LEU A 170 -22.04 10.77 9.65
C LEU A 170 -23.06 11.89 9.37
N ALA A 171 -23.14 12.37 8.14
CA ALA A 171 -24.07 13.42 7.76
C ALA A 171 -25.55 13.03 7.98
N ASP A 172 -25.84 11.74 7.81
CA ASP A 172 -27.19 11.13 7.93
C ASP A 172 -27.48 10.51 9.31
N GLU A 173 -26.52 10.56 10.26
CA GLU A 173 -26.69 9.98 11.60
C GLU A 173 -27.25 10.99 12.60
N THR A 174 -28.10 10.50 13.50
CA THR A 174 -28.60 11.25 14.65
C THR A 174 -27.71 11.03 15.87
N LEU A 175 -27.70 12.00 16.79
CA LEU A 175 -27.11 11.84 18.14
C LEU A 175 -27.67 10.58 18.80
N GLY A 176 -26.80 9.63 19.16
CA GLY A 176 -27.17 8.36 19.83
C GLY A 176 -27.19 7.11 18.95
N SER A 177 -27.09 7.23 17.62
CA SER A 177 -27.02 6.05 16.73
C SER A 177 -25.68 5.28 16.79
N ARG A 178 -24.69 5.79 17.51
CA ARG A 178 -23.30 5.29 17.54
C ARG A 178 -22.96 4.31 18.66
N ASP A 179 -23.85 4.08 19.58
CA ASP A 179 -23.62 3.13 20.68
C ASP A 179 -23.95 1.67 20.29
N VAL A 180 -24.10 1.41 18.99
CA VAL A 180 -24.45 0.09 18.45
C VAL A 180 -23.33 -0.44 17.56
N ALA A 181 -22.95 -1.67 17.81
CA ALA A 181 -21.91 -2.42 17.06
C ALA A 181 -22.38 -2.89 15.67
N SER A 182 -23.00 -2.04 14.86
CA SER A 182 -23.58 -2.43 13.57
C SER A 182 -22.58 -2.35 12.42
N ASN A 183 -22.55 -3.38 11.54
CA ASN A 183 -21.78 -3.36 10.31
C ASN A 183 -22.26 -2.27 9.32
N ALA A 184 -23.49 -1.80 9.45
CA ALA A 184 -24.03 -0.73 8.61
C ALA A 184 -23.35 0.63 8.82
N GLN A 185 -22.59 0.79 9.90
CA GLN A 185 -21.85 2.02 10.22
C GLN A 185 -20.40 2.04 9.73
N LEU A 186 -19.92 0.94 9.13
CA LEU A 186 -18.57 0.88 8.57
C LEU A 186 -18.44 1.75 7.33
N ARG A 187 -17.31 2.44 7.22
CA ARG A 187 -16.96 3.33 6.10
C ARG A 187 -15.97 2.63 5.19
N THR A 188 -16.17 2.73 3.89
CA THR A 188 -15.13 2.33 2.93
C THR A 188 -14.02 3.37 2.97
N ALA A 189 -12.80 2.95 3.27
CA ALA A 189 -11.64 3.83 3.30
C ALA A 189 -10.99 3.93 1.91
N ASP A 190 -10.62 5.14 1.52
CA ASP A 190 -9.66 5.29 0.43
C ASP A 190 -8.22 5.10 0.93
N ARG A 191 -7.26 5.14 0.00
CA ARG A 191 -5.85 4.92 0.32
C ARG A 191 -5.31 5.93 1.34
N GLU A 192 -5.60 7.22 1.19
CA GLU A 192 -5.07 8.27 2.09
C GLU A 192 -5.66 8.19 3.48
N MET A 193 -6.94 7.88 3.59
CA MET A 193 -7.63 7.69 4.85
C MET A 193 -7.04 6.54 5.65
N LEU A 194 -6.85 5.40 4.98
CA LEU A 194 -6.29 4.20 5.62
C LEU A 194 -4.83 4.42 6.04
N LEU A 195 -4.03 5.05 5.17
CA LEU A 195 -2.66 5.48 5.50
C LEU A 195 -2.62 6.38 6.74
N THR A 196 -3.52 7.36 6.80
CA THR A 196 -3.60 8.29 7.94
C THR A 196 -3.97 7.56 9.23
N ALA A 197 -4.98 6.67 9.19
CA ALA A 197 -5.38 5.87 10.35
C ALA A 197 -4.24 4.96 10.83
N PHE A 198 -3.55 4.29 9.92
CA PHE A 198 -2.42 3.41 10.25
C PHE A 198 -1.24 4.19 10.84
N ARG A 199 -0.87 5.34 10.25
CA ARG A 199 0.16 6.23 10.81
C ARG A 199 -0.20 6.73 12.20
N ARG A 200 -1.46 7.10 12.43
CA ARG A 200 -1.93 7.54 13.75
C ARG A 200 -1.78 6.44 14.80
N CYS A 201 -2.21 5.22 14.48
CA CYS A 201 -2.06 4.07 15.36
C CYS A 201 -0.58 3.79 15.65
N HIS A 202 0.24 3.73 14.62
CA HIS A 202 1.68 3.50 14.74
C HIS A 202 2.38 4.57 15.59
N ASN A 203 2.14 5.85 15.30
CA ASN A 203 2.72 6.96 16.06
C ASN A 203 2.26 6.97 17.51
N PHE A 204 1.01 6.56 17.78
CA PHE A 204 0.49 6.48 19.14
C PHE A 204 1.25 5.45 19.98
N ILE A 205 1.51 4.26 19.44
CA ILE A 205 2.30 3.23 20.13
C ILE A 205 3.72 3.73 20.41
N HIS A 206 4.41 4.25 19.40
CA HIS A 206 5.77 4.74 19.55
C HIS A 206 5.90 5.88 20.55
N GLY A 207 4.95 6.79 20.55
CA GLY A 207 4.99 7.96 21.39
C GLY A 207 4.56 7.75 22.85
N ASN A 208 3.76 6.73 23.13
CA ASN A 208 3.09 6.57 24.42
C ASN A 208 3.45 5.27 25.15
N GLU A 209 3.86 4.21 24.44
CA GLU A 209 4.05 2.89 25.07
C GLU A 209 5.54 2.55 25.32
N GLY A 210 6.47 3.27 24.69
CA GLY A 210 7.91 2.99 24.84
C GLY A 210 8.35 1.60 24.36
N MET A 211 7.53 0.96 23.54
CA MET A 211 7.81 -0.38 23.00
C MET A 211 8.91 -0.36 21.95
N PRO A 212 9.74 -1.42 21.86
CA PRO A 212 10.60 -1.66 20.70
C PRO A 212 9.77 -1.69 19.41
N LYS A 213 10.36 -1.25 18.29
CA LYS A 213 9.67 -1.14 17.00
C LYS A 213 9.01 -2.46 16.58
N ASP A 214 9.73 -3.57 16.65
CA ASP A 214 9.22 -4.89 16.30
C ASP A 214 8.00 -5.29 17.15
N ALA A 215 8.05 -5.04 18.45
CA ALA A 215 6.94 -5.34 19.35
C ALA A 215 5.71 -4.47 19.02
N ALA A 216 5.93 -3.17 18.80
CA ALA A 216 4.87 -2.22 18.42
C ALA A 216 4.18 -2.64 17.10
N PHE A 217 4.97 -3.07 16.12
CA PHE A 217 4.48 -3.58 14.84
C PHE A 217 3.56 -4.81 15.04
N TRP A 218 3.98 -5.79 15.84
CA TRP A 218 3.16 -6.99 16.08
C TRP A 218 1.88 -6.65 16.82
N GLN A 219 1.92 -5.77 17.83
CA GLN A 219 0.71 -5.33 18.53
C GLN A 219 -0.29 -4.67 17.60
N PHE A 220 0.19 -3.85 16.67
CA PHE A 220 -0.67 -3.25 15.64
C PHE A 220 -1.30 -4.30 14.74
N LEU A 221 -0.53 -5.27 14.26
CA LEU A 221 -1.03 -6.34 13.40
C LEU A 221 -2.04 -7.24 14.10
N TYR A 222 -1.87 -7.54 15.38
CA TYR A 222 -2.86 -8.32 16.15
C TYR A 222 -4.24 -7.66 16.12
N LEU A 223 -4.29 -6.33 16.18
CA LEU A 223 -5.55 -5.60 16.10
C LEU A 223 -6.13 -5.59 14.69
N ILE A 224 -5.30 -5.44 13.66
CA ILE A 224 -5.74 -5.54 12.26
C ILE A 224 -6.39 -6.90 12.01
N PHE A 225 -5.73 -7.99 12.43
CA PHE A 225 -6.28 -9.34 12.28
C PHE A 225 -7.56 -9.56 13.08
N SER A 226 -7.64 -9.03 14.29
CA SER A 226 -8.84 -9.10 15.11
C SER A 226 -10.02 -8.41 14.44
N LYS A 227 -9.77 -7.23 13.86
CA LYS A 227 -10.78 -6.49 13.12
C LYS A 227 -11.25 -7.24 11.87
N MET A 228 -10.31 -7.70 11.04
CA MET A 228 -10.65 -8.42 9.81
C MET A 228 -11.39 -9.72 10.08
N TYR A 229 -10.97 -10.46 11.11
CA TYR A 229 -11.66 -11.67 11.53
C TYR A 229 -13.10 -11.39 11.95
N ASP A 230 -13.33 -10.32 12.73
CA ASP A 230 -14.63 -9.93 13.20
C ASP A 230 -15.58 -9.48 12.08
N GLU A 231 -15.09 -8.73 11.11
CA GLU A 231 -15.84 -8.32 9.92
C GLU A 231 -16.32 -9.49 9.05
N ARG A 232 -15.53 -10.58 8.98
CA ARG A 232 -15.84 -11.77 8.17
C ARG A 232 -17.01 -12.59 8.71
N ILE A 233 -17.29 -12.52 10.00
CA ILE A 233 -18.36 -13.31 10.66
C ILE A 233 -19.76 -12.65 10.53
N GLY A 234 -19.94 -11.74 9.67
CA GLY A 234 -21.04 -10.96 9.07
C GLY A 234 -22.46 -10.94 9.66
N ASN A 235 -22.89 -11.89 10.49
CA ASN A 235 -24.28 -12.03 10.93
C ASN A 235 -24.52 -11.77 12.44
N ARG A 236 -23.60 -11.09 13.10
CA ARG A 236 -23.68 -10.74 14.53
C ARG A 236 -23.21 -9.33 14.79
N ASP A 237 -23.49 -8.81 15.96
CA ASP A 237 -22.89 -7.58 16.45
C ASP A 237 -21.37 -7.72 16.50
N ARG A 238 -20.65 -6.69 16.04
CA ARG A 238 -19.18 -6.68 16.02
C ARG A 238 -18.62 -6.69 17.43
N GLU A 239 -17.56 -7.46 17.63
CA GLU A 239 -16.76 -7.42 18.86
C GLU A 239 -15.66 -6.36 18.76
N PHE A 240 -15.15 -6.09 17.54
CA PHE A 240 -14.15 -5.05 17.27
C PHE A 240 -14.83 -3.69 17.05
N TRP A 241 -15.20 -3.03 18.12
CA TRP A 241 -15.80 -1.70 18.09
C TRP A 241 -15.51 -0.92 19.36
N ALA A 242 -15.72 0.39 19.34
CA ALA A 242 -15.70 1.27 20.49
C ALA A 242 -16.76 2.35 20.31
N SER A 243 -17.47 2.70 21.39
CA SER A 243 -18.32 3.88 21.36
C SER A 243 -17.46 5.15 21.33
N PRO A 244 -17.97 6.28 20.85
CA PRO A 244 -17.21 7.53 20.73
C PRO A 244 -16.59 8.02 22.04
N THR A 245 -17.13 7.62 23.18
CA THR A 245 -16.71 8.09 24.52
C THR A 245 -15.87 7.08 25.30
N GLU A 246 -15.96 5.78 25.00
CA GLU A 246 -15.32 4.71 25.80
C GLU A 246 -13.80 4.87 25.95
N GLN A 247 -13.11 5.45 24.96
CA GLN A 247 -11.65 5.63 25.04
C GLN A 247 -11.21 6.71 26.05
N PHE A 248 -12.12 7.53 26.55
CA PHE A 248 -11.80 8.67 27.41
C PHE A 248 -11.97 8.39 28.90
N ASP A 249 -12.62 7.29 29.28
CA ASP A 249 -12.78 6.87 30.68
C ASP A 249 -12.14 5.49 30.94
N ASP A 250 -11.73 5.23 32.18
CA ASP A 250 -11.01 4.00 32.54
C ASP A 250 -11.89 2.75 32.45
N GLU A 251 -13.16 2.86 32.79
CA GLU A 251 -14.11 1.73 32.70
C GLU A 251 -14.46 1.41 31.23
N GLY A 252 -14.59 2.43 30.38
CA GLY A 252 -14.74 2.25 28.93
C GLY A 252 -13.56 1.51 28.32
N ARG A 253 -12.33 1.91 28.67
CA ARG A 253 -11.09 1.25 28.21
C ARG A 253 -11.04 -0.23 28.62
N LYS A 254 -11.42 -0.54 29.86
CA LYS A 254 -11.51 -1.93 30.34
C LYS A 254 -12.57 -2.74 29.59
N ARG A 255 -13.73 -2.14 29.26
CA ARG A 255 -14.76 -2.80 28.44
C ARG A 255 -14.24 -3.12 27.03
N ILE A 256 -13.50 -2.20 26.41
CA ILE A 256 -12.85 -2.46 25.12
C ILE A 256 -11.90 -3.66 25.23
N ARG A 257 -11.02 -3.69 26.24
CA ARG A 257 -10.10 -4.82 26.44
C ARG A 257 -10.86 -6.14 26.65
N ALA A 258 -11.93 -6.12 27.42
CA ALA A 258 -12.74 -7.31 27.66
C ALA A 258 -13.42 -7.86 26.39
N ARG A 259 -13.64 -7.01 25.36
CA ARG A 259 -14.12 -7.46 24.05
C ARG A 259 -12.98 -7.95 23.15
N ILE A 260 -11.85 -7.25 23.12
CA ILE A 260 -10.77 -7.51 22.16
C ILE A 260 -9.92 -8.72 22.54
N ASN A 261 -9.61 -8.95 23.81
CA ASN A 261 -8.77 -10.10 24.19
C ASN A 261 -9.41 -11.45 23.81
N PRO A 262 -10.69 -11.73 24.11
CA PRO A 262 -11.33 -12.96 23.65
C PRO A 262 -11.44 -13.08 22.12
N LEU A 263 -11.62 -11.96 21.44
CA LEU A 263 -11.61 -11.91 19.97
C LEU A 263 -10.25 -12.33 19.42
N PHE A 264 -9.15 -11.81 19.98
CA PHE A 264 -7.81 -12.19 19.57
C PHE A 264 -7.51 -13.68 19.82
N GLU A 265 -8.01 -14.26 20.92
CA GLU A 265 -7.92 -15.71 21.13
C GLU A 265 -8.62 -16.54 20.03
N LYS A 266 -9.74 -16.04 19.49
CA LYS A 266 -10.41 -16.67 18.33
C LYS A 266 -9.55 -16.55 17.08
N VAL A 267 -8.90 -15.40 16.88
CA VAL A 267 -7.99 -15.14 15.76
C VAL A 267 -6.79 -16.09 15.77
N LYS A 268 -6.14 -16.27 16.92
CA LYS A 268 -5.02 -17.22 17.06
C LYS A 268 -5.41 -18.64 16.64
N LYS A 269 -6.60 -19.08 17.01
CA LYS A 269 -7.14 -20.39 16.64
C LYS A 269 -7.49 -20.50 15.14
N ALA A 270 -7.93 -19.39 14.55
CA ALA A 270 -8.28 -19.34 13.12
C ALA A 270 -7.07 -19.30 12.20
N TYR A 271 -5.92 -18.81 12.69
CA TYR A 271 -4.68 -18.65 11.93
C TYR A 271 -3.47 -19.30 12.62
N PRO A 272 -3.49 -20.65 12.82
CA PRO A 272 -2.44 -21.36 13.57
C PRO A 272 -1.07 -21.34 12.86
N GLU A 273 -1.03 -21.04 11.58
CA GLU A 273 0.21 -20.91 10.80
C GLU A 273 0.92 -19.56 11.03
N ILE A 274 0.15 -18.54 11.45
CA ILE A 274 0.67 -17.21 11.77
C ILE A 274 0.98 -17.08 13.25
N PHE A 275 0.11 -17.60 14.10
CA PHE A 275 0.18 -17.45 15.56
C PHE A 275 0.59 -18.76 16.23
N SER A 276 1.59 -18.68 17.12
CA SER A 276 2.05 -19.82 17.91
C SER A 276 1.14 -20.14 19.10
N GLY A 277 0.18 -19.25 19.39
CA GLY A 277 -0.73 -19.36 20.53
C GLY A 277 -0.28 -18.61 21.79
N ASN A 278 0.99 -18.22 21.86
CA ASN A 278 1.59 -17.54 23.02
C ASN A 278 1.54 -16.00 22.91
N GLU A 279 1.06 -15.48 21.79
CA GLU A 279 0.98 -14.05 21.57
C GLU A 279 -0.09 -13.41 22.44
N GLU A 280 0.21 -12.23 23.00
CA GLU A 280 -0.69 -11.47 23.85
C GLU A 280 -0.73 -9.99 23.42
N ILE A 281 -1.87 -9.36 23.64
CA ILE A 281 -2.02 -7.91 23.49
C ILE A 281 -1.48 -7.25 24.75
N THR A 282 -0.27 -6.70 24.66
CA THR A 282 0.46 -6.07 25.76
C THR A 282 0.33 -4.55 25.80
N LEU A 283 -0.44 -3.96 24.88
CA LEU A 283 -0.74 -2.53 24.86
C LEU A 283 -1.41 -2.10 26.17
N SER A 284 -1.16 -0.88 26.64
CA SER A 284 -1.95 -0.29 27.73
C SER A 284 -3.43 -0.18 27.34
N ASP A 285 -4.33 -0.10 28.33
CA ASP A 285 -5.77 0.07 28.09
C ASP A 285 -6.03 1.33 27.24
N ARG A 286 -5.24 2.38 27.46
CA ARG A 286 -5.34 3.63 26.71
C ARG A 286 -4.93 3.46 25.24
N ALA A 287 -3.82 2.78 24.97
CA ALA A 287 -3.35 2.56 23.60
C ALA A 287 -4.30 1.62 22.84
N LEU A 288 -4.71 0.52 23.48
CA LEU A 288 -5.68 -0.40 22.92
C LEU A 288 -6.99 0.31 22.55
N ALA A 289 -7.56 1.08 23.47
CA ALA A 289 -8.79 1.79 23.23
C ALA A 289 -8.68 2.81 22.10
N PHE A 290 -7.58 3.56 22.04
CA PHE A 290 -7.32 4.49 20.95
C PHE A 290 -7.28 3.76 19.59
N MET A 291 -6.49 2.69 19.49
CA MET A 291 -6.33 1.96 18.24
C MET A 291 -7.62 1.29 17.77
N VAL A 292 -8.38 0.70 18.71
CA VAL A 292 -9.69 0.11 18.39
C VAL A 292 -10.65 1.18 17.90
N SER A 293 -10.70 2.34 18.54
CA SER A 293 -11.56 3.47 18.11
C SER A 293 -11.20 3.97 16.71
N GLU A 294 -9.91 4.04 16.38
CA GLU A 294 -9.46 4.47 15.06
C GLU A 294 -9.77 3.46 13.96
N LEU A 295 -9.46 2.19 14.19
CA LEU A 295 -9.61 1.14 13.19
C LEU A 295 -11.07 0.69 13.01
N ALA A 296 -11.89 0.73 14.07
CA ALA A 296 -13.27 0.27 14.04
C ALA A 296 -14.18 1.03 13.06
N LYS A 297 -13.78 2.21 12.63
CA LYS A 297 -14.55 3.08 11.70
C LYS A 297 -14.65 2.49 10.30
N TYR A 298 -13.63 1.76 9.84
CA TYR A 298 -13.45 1.38 8.45
C TYR A 298 -13.87 -0.07 8.18
N ASP A 299 -14.37 -0.32 6.95
CA ASP A 299 -14.66 -1.65 6.41
C ASP A 299 -13.42 -2.16 5.65
N PHE A 300 -12.63 -3.02 6.28
CA PHE A 300 -11.45 -3.60 5.64
C PHE A 300 -11.80 -4.66 4.60
N THR A 301 -12.98 -5.26 4.69
CA THR A 301 -13.44 -6.26 3.73
C THR A 301 -13.72 -5.61 2.37
N ARG A 302 -14.34 -4.43 2.37
CA ARG A 302 -14.71 -3.69 1.15
C ARG A 302 -13.70 -2.64 0.72
N THR A 303 -12.67 -2.37 1.52
CA THR A 303 -11.58 -1.48 1.14
C THR A 303 -10.73 -2.11 0.04
N GLU A 304 -10.32 -1.33 -0.95
CA GLU A 304 -9.51 -1.79 -2.08
C GLU A 304 -8.19 -2.45 -1.63
N MET A 305 -7.80 -3.53 -2.32
CA MET A 305 -6.59 -4.29 -1.99
C MET A 305 -5.33 -3.42 -2.06
N ASP A 306 -5.21 -2.59 -3.10
CA ASP A 306 -4.07 -1.69 -3.26
C ASP A 306 -3.96 -0.65 -2.14
N ALA A 307 -5.10 -0.15 -1.64
CA ALA A 307 -5.14 0.76 -0.50
C ALA A 307 -4.66 0.08 0.79
N LYS A 308 -5.11 -1.15 1.05
CA LYS A 308 -4.67 -1.97 2.19
C LYS A 308 -3.19 -2.31 2.12
N GLY A 309 -2.71 -2.74 0.96
CA GLY A 309 -1.31 -3.05 0.72
C GLY A 309 -0.41 -1.84 0.90
N ALA A 310 -0.81 -0.67 0.39
CA ALA A 310 -0.07 0.58 0.58
C ALA A 310 0.02 0.98 2.06
N ALA A 311 -1.10 0.91 2.78
CA ALA A 311 -1.14 1.23 4.21
C ALA A 311 -0.29 0.24 5.04
N TYR A 312 -0.33 -1.04 4.70
CA TYR A 312 0.50 -2.06 5.32
C TYR A 312 1.99 -1.79 5.11
N GLN A 313 2.42 -1.54 3.87
CA GLN A 313 3.83 -1.29 3.56
C GLN A 313 4.37 -0.02 4.21
N GLU A 314 3.57 1.02 4.37
CA GLU A 314 3.97 2.24 5.08
C GLU A 314 4.36 1.91 6.53
N VAL A 315 3.52 1.14 7.23
CA VAL A 315 3.78 0.75 8.62
C VAL A 315 4.98 -0.21 8.73
N VAL A 316 5.07 -1.18 7.81
CA VAL A 316 6.19 -2.13 7.74
C VAL A 316 7.49 -1.39 7.43
N GLY A 317 7.47 -0.50 6.42
CA GLY A 317 8.63 0.26 6.00
C GLY A 317 9.22 1.12 7.12
N ASP A 318 8.39 1.81 7.87
CA ASP A 318 8.84 2.65 9.00
C ASP A 318 9.47 1.82 10.14
N ASN A 319 9.06 0.57 10.33
CA ASN A 319 9.59 -0.31 11.36
C ASN A 319 10.88 -1.04 10.96
N LEU A 320 11.04 -1.39 9.68
CA LEU A 320 12.14 -2.23 9.20
C LEU A 320 13.23 -1.46 8.46
N ARG A 321 13.04 -0.17 8.15
CA ARG A 321 14.07 0.67 7.52
C ARG A 321 15.31 0.77 8.41
N GLY A 322 16.41 0.16 7.98
CA GLY A 322 17.74 0.32 8.55
C GLY A 322 18.23 -0.74 9.51
N ASP A 323 17.41 -1.61 10.08
CA ASP A 323 17.86 -2.52 11.14
C ASP A 323 18.29 -3.93 10.64
N ARG A 324 17.92 -4.34 9.41
CA ARG A 324 18.18 -5.71 8.92
C ARG A 324 18.86 -5.82 7.55
N GLY A 325 19.31 -4.71 6.95
CA GLY A 325 19.99 -4.74 5.64
C GLY A 325 19.11 -5.23 4.47
N GLN A 326 17.79 -5.25 4.66
CA GLN A 326 16.84 -5.73 3.68
C GLN A 326 16.25 -4.57 2.89
N TYR A 327 16.24 -4.73 1.57
CA TYR A 327 15.76 -3.71 0.66
C TYR A 327 14.31 -3.95 0.31
N PHE A 328 13.45 -2.97 0.59
CA PHE A 328 12.09 -2.97 0.07
C PHE A 328 12.10 -2.66 -1.42
N THR A 329 11.35 -3.42 -2.18
CA THR A 329 11.14 -3.11 -3.60
C THR A 329 10.14 -1.95 -3.72
N PRO A 330 10.48 -0.89 -4.44
CA PRO A 330 9.58 0.24 -4.66
C PRO A 330 8.25 -0.19 -5.28
N ARG A 331 7.13 0.33 -4.77
CA ARG A 331 5.80 -0.07 -5.27
C ARG A 331 5.61 0.18 -6.76
N GLY A 332 6.15 1.28 -7.29
CA GLY A 332 6.12 1.57 -8.72
C GLY A 332 6.79 0.47 -9.55
N ALA A 333 7.95 -0.01 -9.11
CA ALA A 333 8.67 -1.10 -9.76
C ALA A 333 7.92 -2.44 -9.65
N ILE A 334 7.37 -2.76 -8.47
CA ILE A 334 6.55 -3.97 -8.27
C ILE A 334 5.36 -3.96 -9.24
N LYS A 335 4.63 -2.84 -9.30
CA LYS A 335 3.47 -2.68 -10.18
C LYS A 335 3.84 -2.86 -11.64
N LEU A 336 4.94 -2.23 -12.08
CA LEU A 336 5.43 -2.36 -13.44
C LEU A 336 5.77 -3.82 -13.79
N ILE A 337 6.51 -4.51 -12.92
CA ILE A 337 6.89 -5.92 -13.14
C ILE A 337 5.64 -6.80 -13.25
N VAL A 338 4.67 -6.64 -12.34
CA VAL A 338 3.42 -7.43 -12.36
C VAL A 338 2.62 -7.14 -13.63
N GLU A 339 2.50 -5.87 -14.04
CA GLU A 339 1.78 -5.49 -15.26
C GLU A 339 2.47 -6.02 -16.53
N MET A 340 3.80 -6.02 -16.58
CA MET A 340 4.57 -6.53 -17.72
C MET A 340 4.52 -8.07 -17.81
N MET A 341 4.55 -8.76 -16.68
CA MET A 341 4.47 -10.22 -16.63
C MET A 341 3.05 -10.75 -16.71
N ALA A 342 2.06 -9.93 -16.40
CA ALA A 342 0.64 -10.21 -16.56
C ALA A 342 0.20 -11.63 -16.12
N PRO A 343 0.38 -12.00 -14.84
CA PRO A 343 0.01 -13.32 -14.35
C PRO A 343 -1.48 -13.59 -14.53
N GLN A 344 -1.84 -14.86 -14.81
CA GLN A 344 -3.20 -15.29 -15.04
C GLN A 344 -3.77 -16.08 -13.84
N PRO A 345 -5.10 -16.11 -13.61
CA PRO A 345 -5.70 -16.78 -12.46
C PRO A 345 -5.39 -18.28 -12.33
N HIS A 346 -5.02 -18.94 -13.43
CA HIS A 346 -4.69 -20.38 -13.45
C HIS A 346 -3.19 -20.65 -13.30
N GLU A 347 -2.34 -19.64 -13.37
CA GLU A 347 -0.87 -19.78 -13.33
C GLU A 347 -0.35 -19.81 -11.89
N LYS A 348 0.69 -20.61 -11.65
CA LYS A 348 1.45 -20.59 -10.41
C LYS A 348 2.45 -19.44 -10.42
N VAL A 349 2.32 -18.55 -9.44
CA VAL A 349 3.18 -17.38 -9.25
C VAL A 349 4.04 -17.59 -8.01
N LEU A 350 5.36 -17.37 -8.13
CA LEU A 350 6.33 -17.50 -7.04
C LEU A 350 7.16 -16.22 -6.88
N ASP A 351 7.33 -15.81 -5.62
CA ASP A 351 8.41 -14.92 -5.20
C ASP A 351 9.37 -15.69 -4.28
N PRO A 352 10.57 -16.08 -4.75
CA PRO A 352 11.54 -16.85 -3.97
C PRO A 352 12.30 -16.05 -2.91
N SER A 353 12.09 -14.73 -2.81
CA SER A 353 12.66 -13.84 -1.80
C SER A 353 11.62 -12.79 -1.40
N CYS A 354 10.47 -13.28 -0.91
CA CYS A 354 9.24 -12.48 -0.88
C CYS A 354 9.22 -11.31 0.10
N GLY A 355 10.18 -11.25 1.02
CA GLY A 355 10.24 -10.17 2.00
C GLY A 355 8.90 -10.00 2.74
N THR A 356 8.34 -8.83 2.67
CA THR A 356 7.01 -8.51 3.26
C THR A 356 5.83 -8.81 2.34
N GLY A 357 6.06 -9.47 1.20
CA GLY A 357 5.01 -9.93 0.28
C GLY A 357 4.50 -8.88 -0.70
N GLY A 358 5.32 -7.90 -1.06
CA GLY A 358 4.92 -6.82 -1.97
C GLY A 358 4.51 -7.31 -3.36
N PHE A 359 5.27 -8.23 -3.98
CA PHE A 359 4.91 -8.84 -5.27
C PHE A 359 3.66 -9.72 -5.16
N LEU A 360 3.50 -10.43 -4.04
CA LEU A 360 2.35 -11.31 -3.82
C LEU A 360 1.05 -10.50 -3.69
N GLU A 361 1.08 -9.42 -2.92
CA GLU A 361 -0.05 -8.51 -2.75
C GLU A 361 -0.43 -7.83 -4.08
N GLN A 362 0.57 -7.31 -4.81
CA GLN A 362 0.33 -6.66 -6.09
C GLN A 362 -0.20 -7.63 -7.14
N THR A 363 0.24 -8.90 -7.11
CA THR A 363 -0.31 -9.97 -7.96
C THR A 363 -1.78 -10.19 -7.67
N LEU A 364 -2.17 -10.27 -6.38
CA LEU A 364 -3.58 -10.39 -5.99
C LEU A 364 -4.41 -9.19 -6.47
N SER A 365 -3.88 -7.98 -6.33
CA SER A 365 -4.53 -6.77 -6.82
C SER A 365 -4.71 -6.79 -8.35
N TYR A 366 -3.70 -7.27 -9.08
CA TYR A 366 -3.74 -7.41 -10.52
C TYR A 366 -4.79 -8.45 -10.97
N ILE A 367 -4.79 -9.65 -10.38
CA ILE A 367 -5.78 -10.71 -10.64
C ILE A 367 -7.20 -10.23 -10.30
N ASN A 368 -7.36 -9.52 -9.20
CA ASN A 368 -8.67 -8.94 -8.83
C ASN A 368 -9.21 -8.01 -9.92
N LYS A 369 -8.37 -7.15 -10.49
CA LYS A 369 -8.77 -6.27 -11.60
C LYS A 369 -9.14 -7.07 -12.84
N GLN A 370 -8.34 -8.09 -13.20
CA GLN A 370 -8.65 -8.97 -14.34
C GLN A 370 -10.02 -9.65 -14.18
N LEU A 371 -10.30 -10.23 -13.00
CA LEU A 371 -11.58 -10.89 -12.73
C LEU A 371 -12.76 -9.93 -12.86
N HIS A 372 -12.62 -8.68 -12.42
CA HIS A 372 -13.65 -7.65 -12.61
C HIS A 372 -13.86 -7.31 -14.10
N GLU A 373 -12.77 -7.21 -14.87
CA GLU A 373 -12.83 -6.94 -16.32
C GLU A 373 -13.47 -8.11 -17.06
N GLU A 374 -13.13 -9.35 -16.74
CA GLU A 374 -13.70 -10.56 -17.34
C GLU A 374 -15.20 -10.71 -17.07
N GLU A 375 -15.63 -10.47 -15.82
CA GLU A 375 -17.05 -10.52 -15.44
C GLU A 375 -17.80 -9.24 -15.84
N LYS A 376 -17.12 -8.24 -16.42
CA LYS A 376 -17.67 -6.91 -16.79
C LYS A 376 -18.32 -6.19 -15.60
N VAL A 377 -17.83 -6.45 -14.42
CA VAL A 377 -18.27 -5.84 -13.17
C VAL A 377 -17.35 -4.66 -12.85
N LYS A 378 -17.94 -3.50 -12.60
CA LYS A 378 -17.13 -2.33 -12.22
C LYS A 378 -16.65 -2.48 -10.78
N LEU A 379 -15.33 -2.40 -10.58
CA LEU A 379 -14.70 -2.45 -9.27
C LEU A 379 -15.36 -1.45 -8.31
N GLY A 380 -15.81 -1.98 -7.16
CA GLY A 380 -16.52 -1.25 -6.13
C GLY A 380 -17.99 -0.88 -6.47
N ALA A 381 -18.59 -1.36 -7.58
CA ALA A 381 -20.03 -1.28 -7.91
C ALA A 381 -20.68 -2.67 -7.96
N GLU A 382 -19.98 -3.67 -7.45
CA GLU A 382 -20.43 -5.05 -7.41
C GLU A 382 -21.72 -5.19 -6.59
N THR A 383 -22.61 -6.05 -7.06
CA THR A 383 -23.65 -6.61 -6.21
C THR A 383 -23.01 -7.48 -5.12
N THR A 384 -23.75 -7.80 -4.07
CA THR A 384 -23.24 -8.68 -3.01
C THR A 384 -22.86 -10.07 -3.55
N GLU A 385 -23.58 -10.60 -4.54
CA GLU A 385 -23.33 -11.90 -5.14
C GLU A 385 -22.05 -11.88 -6.00
N GLU A 386 -21.88 -10.86 -6.84
CA GLU A 386 -20.67 -10.64 -7.65
C GLU A 386 -19.44 -10.48 -6.76
N PHE A 387 -19.53 -9.66 -5.71
CA PHE A 387 -18.45 -9.49 -4.75
C PHE A 387 -18.05 -10.83 -4.11
N ILE A 388 -19.01 -11.63 -3.65
CA ILE A 388 -18.73 -12.95 -3.06
C ILE A 388 -18.08 -13.89 -4.08
N SER A 389 -18.56 -13.90 -5.32
CA SER A 389 -17.98 -14.72 -6.41
C SER A 389 -16.53 -14.37 -6.66
N ILE A 390 -16.22 -13.09 -6.85
CA ILE A 390 -14.86 -12.62 -7.12
C ILE A 390 -13.94 -12.90 -5.93
N GLN A 391 -14.41 -12.66 -4.69
CA GLN A 391 -13.62 -12.96 -3.49
C GLN A 391 -13.32 -14.46 -3.35
N GLN A 392 -14.22 -15.34 -3.74
CA GLN A 392 -13.96 -16.78 -3.75
C GLN A 392 -12.90 -17.18 -4.79
N GLN A 393 -12.90 -16.56 -5.97
CA GLN A 393 -11.89 -16.81 -7.00
C GLN A 393 -10.50 -16.31 -6.55
N ILE A 394 -10.42 -15.11 -5.97
CA ILE A 394 -9.18 -14.57 -5.39
C ILE A 394 -8.65 -15.48 -4.28
N LYS A 395 -9.53 -15.92 -3.39
CA LYS A 395 -9.16 -16.87 -2.32
C LYS A 395 -8.60 -18.16 -2.91
N LYS A 396 -9.26 -18.75 -3.90
CA LYS A 396 -8.79 -19.97 -4.57
C LYS A 396 -7.43 -19.77 -5.23
N PHE A 397 -7.20 -18.62 -5.87
CA PHE A 397 -5.91 -18.29 -6.46
C PHE A 397 -4.83 -18.17 -5.38
N ALA A 398 -5.06 -17.44 -4.30
CA ALA A 398 -4.09 -17.29 -3.21
C ALA A 398 -3.71 -18.63 -2.57
N GLU A 399 -4.67 -19.52 -2.32
CA GLU A 399 -4.45 -20.81 -1.65
C GLU A 399 -3.76 -21.85 -2.55
N ASN A 400 -3.93 -21.79 -3.87
CA ASN A 400 -3.45 -22.83 -4.76
C ASN A 400 -2.33 -22.40 -5.70
N ASN A 401 -2.25 -21.12 -6.05
CA ASN A 401 -1.42 -20.62 -7.13
C ASN A 401 -0.42 -19.53 -6.71
N LEU A 402 -0.50 -19.02 -5.48
CA LEU A 402 0.38 -17.96 -5.00
C LEU A 402 1.37 -18.50 -3.96
N PHE A 403 2.66 -18.35 -4.24
CA PHE A 403 3.75 -18.89 -3.44
C PHE A 403 4.79 -17.82 -3.11
N GLY A 404 5.30 -17.88 -1.88
CA GLY A 404 6.41 -17.04 -1.43
C GLY A 404 7.41 -17.82 -0.59
N CYS A 405 8.67 -17.45 -0.65
CA CYS A 405 9.71 -18.02 0.19
C CYS A 405 10.55 -16.91 0.80
N ASP A 406 10.93 -17.06 2.04
CA ASP A 406 11.91 -16.19 2.68
C ASP A 406 12.70 -16.96 3.76
N PHE A 407 13.92 -16.50 4.00
CA PHE A 407 14.78 -17.07 5.04
C PHE A 407 14.47 -16.51 6.43
N ASP A 408 13.97 -15.26 6.51
CA ASP A 408 13.64 -14.61 7.77
C ASP A 408 12.22 -15.00 8.20
N PRO A 409 12.05 -15.67 9.37
CA PRO A 409 10.74 -16.08 9.87
C PRO A 409 9.81 -14.89 10.17
N PHE A 410 10.37 -13.71 10.49
CA PHE A 410 9.60 -12.49 10.68
C PHE A 410 8.99 -12.04 9.35
N LEU A 411 9.76 -12.04 8.27
CA LEU A 411 9.29 -11.65 6.94
C LEU A 411 8.28 -12.64 6.38
N CYS A 412 8.48 -13.94 6.57
CA CYS A 412 7.47 -14.95 6.22
C CYS A 412 6.12 -14.64 6.87
N ARG A 413 6.12 -14.36 8.19
CA ARG A 413 4.89 -13.98 8.91
C ARG A 413 4.31 -12.67 8.40
N ALA A 414 5.14 -11.66 8.18
CA ALA A 414 4.71 -10.37 7.64
C ALA A 414 4.10 -10.52 6.23
N SER A 415 4.75 -11.29 5.36
CA SER A 415 4.24 -11.61 4.02
C SER A 415 2.89 -12.35 4.09
N GLN A 416 2.77 -13.36 4.96
CA GLN A 416 1.52 -14.08 5.17
C GLN A 416 0.39 -13.12 5.61
N MET A 417 0.71 -12.23 6.53
CA MET A 417 -0.25 -11.23 7.01
C MET A 417 -0.67 -10.26 5.91
N ASN A 418 0.27 -9.82 5.06
CA ASN A 418 -0.04 -8.95 3.93
C ASN A 418 -1.01 -9.63 2.95
N VAL A 419 -0.75 -10.88 2.61
CA VAL A 419 -1.62 -11.66 1.73
C VAL A 419 -3.01 -11.87 2.32
N VAL A 420 -3.09 -12.24 3.61
CA VAL A 420 -4.39 -12.38 4.30
C VAL A 420 -5.15 -11.07 4.31
N MET A 421 -4.46 -9.95 4.53
CA MET A 421 -5.07 -8.62 4.53
C MET A 421 -5.62 -8.25 3.14
N ALA A 422 -4.89 -8.60 2.08
CA ALA A 422 -5.32 -8.35 0.70
C ALA A 422 -6.49 -9.25 0.28
N SER A 423 -6.40 -10.56 0.48
CA SER A 423 -7.28 -11.57 -0.13
C SER A 423 -8.24 -12.27 0.84
N ASN A 424 -8.12 -12.02 2.15
CA ASN A 424 -8.78 -12.82 3.18
C ASN A 424 -8.46 -14.34 3.11
N ALA A 425 -7.35 -14.72 2.48
CA ALA A 425 -6.92 -16.11 2.27
C ALA A 425 -5.48 -16.32 2.75
N MET A 426 -5.14 -17.57 3.00
CA MET A 426 -3.78 -17.98 3.30
C MET A 426 -3.05 -18.29 1.98
N ALA A 427 -1.91 -17.63 1.72
CA ALA A 427 -1.00 -18.05 0.65
C ALA A 427 0.00 -19.07 1.15
N ASN A 428 0.70 -19.70 0.21
CA ASN A 428 1.74 -20.68 0.52
C ASN A 428 3.08 -19.95 0.75
N ILE A 429 3.30 -19.45 1.95
CA ILE A 429 4.55 -18.78 2.35
C ILE A 429 5.42 -19.77 3.11
N TYR A 430 6.63 -20.00 2.59
CA TYR A 430 7.56 -21.00 3.11
C TYR A 430 8.76 -20.36 3.77
N HIS A 431 8.97 -20.66 5.06
CA HIS A 431 10.18 -20.29 5.77
C HIS A 431 11.29 -21.25 5.36
N MET A 432 12.11 -20.83 4.39
CA MET A 432 13.21 -21.61 3.85
C MET A 432 14.28 -20.75 3.19
N ASN A 433 15.50 -21.28 3.07
CA ASN A 433 16.54 -20.69 2.24
C ASN A 433 16.34 -21.17 0.79
N SER A 434 15.95 -20.27 -0.09
CA SER A 434 15.70 -20.56 -1.51
C SER A 434 16.93 -21.07 -2.25
N LEU A 435 18.13 -20.67 -1.83
CA LEU A 435 19.38 -21.16 -2.42
C LEU A 435 19.79 -22.54 -1.93
N GLU A 436 19.43 -22.92 -0.70
CA GLU A 436 19.68 -24.24 -0.13
C GLU A 436 18.66 -25.29 -0.61
N TYR A 437 17.45 -24.83 -1.00
CA TYR A 437 16.39 -25.70 -1.46
C TYR A 437 16.85 -26.55 -2.67
N PRO A 438 16.50 -27.86 -2.81
CA PRO A 438 15.54 -28.61 -1.97
C PRO A 438 16.17 -29.34 -0.75
N HIS A 439 17.42 -29.09 -0.41
CA HIS A 439 18.18 -29.83 0.61
C HIS A 439 18.11 -29.24 2.02
N GLY A 440 17.58 -28.02 2.17
CA GLY A 440 17.48 -27.29 3.43
C GLY A 440 16.68 -28.02 4.51
N HIS A 441 16.89 -27.62 5.75
CA HIS A 441 16.31 -28.23 6.96
C HIS A 441 15.19 -27.38 7.60
N LEU A 442 14.94 -26.18 7.08
CA LEU A 442 13.88 -25.31 7.59
C LEU A 442 12.49 -25.89 7.28
N LYS A 443 11.53 -25.62 8.17
CA LYS A 443 10.19 -26.22 8.15
C LYS A 443 9.40 -26.01 6.85
N GLY A 444 9.72 -24.99 6.07
CA GLY A 444 9.08 -24.68 4.79
C GLY A 444 9.51 -25.58 3.64
N VAL A 445 10.66 -26.29 3.75
CA VAL A 445 11.25 -27.06 2.66
C VAL A 445 10.36 -28.25 2.25
N GLU A 446 9.89 -29.05 3.19
CA GLU A 446 9.10 -30.26 2.87
C GLU A 446 7.73 -29.93 2.24
N PRO A 447 6.95 -28.95 2.75
CA PRO A 447 5.74 -28.52 2.05
C PRO A 447 6.00 -27.97 0.66
N ALA A 448 7.09 -27.19 0.47
CA ALA A 448 7.47 -26.62 -0.82
C ALA A 448 7.78 -27.68 -1.87
N LYS A 449 8.46 -28.81 -1.50
CA LYS A 449 8.79 -29.92 -2.42
C LYS A 449 7.56 -30.48 -3.13
N SER A 450 6.41 -30.51 -2.47
CA SER A 450 5.18 -31.05 -3.05
C SER A 450 4.46 -30.04 -3.96
N LYS A 451 4.62 -28.74 -3.72
CA LYS A 451 3.86 -27.67 -4.38
C LYS A 451 4.63 -26.98 -5.48
N ILE A 452 5.91 -26.69 -5.25
CA ILE A 452 6.81 -25.96 -6.14
C ILE A 452 8.15 -26.67 -6.31
N PRO A 453 8.18 -27.92 -6.81
CA PRO A 453 9.45 -28.60 -7.09
C PRO A 453 10.27 -27.83 -8.12
N VAL A 454 11.60 -27.87 -7.96
CA VAL A 454 12.55 -27.35 -8.96
C VAL A 454 12.82 -28.37 -10.04
N GLY A 455 13.19 -27.90 -11.20
CA GLY A 455 13.78 -28.72 -12.26
C GLY A 455 15.21 -29.17 -11.88
N ASP A 456 15.68 -30.21 -12.52
CA ASP A 456 17.01 -30.73 -12.29
C ASP A 456 17.71 -31.17 -13.61
N SER A 457 18.99 -31.46 -13.50
CA SER A 457 19.82 -31.90 -14.65
C SER A 457 19.41 -33.27 -15.22
N SER A 458 18.48 -34.00 -14.59
CA SER A 458 17.95 -35.26 -15.11
C SER A 458 16.83 -35.10 -16.13
N GLY A 459 16.47 -33.85 -16.46
CA GLY A 459 15.39 -33.49 -17.39
C GLY A 459 14.03 -33.28 -16.74
N LYS A 460 13.96 -33.20 -15.42
CA LYS A 460 12.75 -32.79 -14.70
C LYS A 460 12.58 -31.29 -14.86
N ASP A 461 11.40 -30.85 -15.32
CA ASP A 461 11.09 -29.46 -15.47
C ASP A 461 10.68 -28.78 -14.13
N GLY A 462 10.81 -27.49 -14.07
CA GLY A 462 10.28 -26.69 -12.97
C GLY A 462 8.76 -26.74 -12.90
N SER A 463 8.18 -26.10 -11.90
CA SER A 463 6.74 -26.20 -11.62
C SER A 463 5.99 -24.88 -11.62
N VAL A 464 6.69 -23.77 -11.83
CA VAL A 464 6.17 -22.40 -11.68
C VAL A 464 6.01 -21.75 -13.06
N ASP A 465 4.88 -21.09 -13.26
CA ASP A 465 4.58 -20.41 -14.52
C ASP A 465 5.18 -19.00 -14.57
N VAL A 466 5.12 -18.27 -13.44
CA VAL A 466 5.57 -16.88 -13.34
C VAL A 466 6.41 -16.67 -12.08
N ILE A 467 7.57 -16.06 -12.22
CA ILE A 467 8.39 -15.59 -11.09
C ILE A 467 8.47 -14.07 -11.09
N LEU A 468 8.23 -13.46 -9.94
CA LEU A 468 8.30 -12.02 -9.71
C LEU A 468 9.13 -11.80 -8.46
N THR A 469 10.32 -11.22 -8.56
CA THR A 469 11.21 -11.19 -7.40
C THR A 469 12.22 -10.05 -7.43
N ASN A 470 12.63 -9.64 -6.24
CA ASN A 470 13.78 -8.81 -5.98
C ASN A 470 14.70 -9.58 -5.01
N PRO A 471 15.69 -10.33 -5.52
CA PRO A 471 16.60 -11.09 -4.67
C PRO A 471 17.48 -10.17 -3.82
N PRO A 472 18.06 -10.65 -2.69
CA PRO A 472 19.03 -9.89 -1.94
C PRO A 472 20.28 -9.64 -2.81
N PHE A 473 20.79 -8.39 -2.75
CA PHE A 473 21.98 -7.98 -3.49
C PHE A 473 23.19 -7.84 -2.56
N GLY A 474 24.36 -8.04 -3.11
CA GLY A 474 25.59 -7.50 -2.55
C GLY A 474 26.74 -8.47 -2.44
N SER A 475 27.90 -7.97 -2.79
CA SER A 475 29.20 -8.64 -2.56
C SER A 475 29.57 -8.74 -1.08
N ASP A 476 28.88 -7.98 -0.22
CA ASP A 476 29.19 -7.92 1.23
C ASP A 476 28.66 -9.13 2.02
N ILE A 477 27.72 -9.89 1.43
CA ILE A 477 27.14 -11.09 2.03
C ILE A 477 27.19 -12.26 1.01
N PRO A 478 28.37 -12.63 0.54
CA PRO A 478 28.49 -13.70 -0.46
C PRO A 478 28.14 -15.07 0.14
N VAL A 479 27.56 -15.91 -0.70
CA VAL A 479 27.34 -17.32 -0.37
C VAL A 479 28.64 -18.08 -0.49
N THR A 480 29.07 -18.70 0.62
CA THR A 480 30.33 -19.48 0.72
C THR A 480 30.10 -20.96 1.03
N ASP A 481 28.88 -21.35 1.35
CA ASP A 481 28.54 -22.74 1.65
C ASP A 481 28.72 -23.61 0.40
N LYS A 482 29.56 -24.63 0.55
CA LYS A 482 29.93 -25.55 -0.54
C LYS A 482 28.75 -26.34 -1.06
N GLN A 483 27.88 -26.80 -0.17
CA GLN A 483 26.71 -27.62 -0.53
C GLN A 483 25.69 -26.82 -1.32
N ILE A 484 25.57 -25.52 -0.99
CA ILE A 484 24.74 -24.59 -1.75
C ILE A 484 25.36 -24.34 -3.12
N LEU A 485 26.64 -23.95 -3.17
CA LEU A 485 27.32 -23.60 -4.42
C LEU A 485 27.37 -24.76 -5.43
N GLU A 486 27.44 -26.01 -4.96
CA GLU A 486 27.44 -27.21 -5.81
C GLU A 486 26.16 -27.41 -6.61
N GLN A 487 25.07 -26.73 -6.24
CA GLN A 487 23.79 -26.82 -6.94
C GLN A 487 23.69 -25.88 -8.16
N PHE A 488 24.68 -25.02 -8.37
CA PHE A 488 24.59 -23.93 -9.35
C PHE A 488 25.75 -23.94 -10.36
N ASP A 489 25.43 -23.90 -11.62
CA ASP A 489 26.42 -23.77 -12.69
C ASP A 489 27.13 -22.43 -12.68
N LEU A 490 26.40 -21.35 -12.33
CA LEU A 490 26.93 -19.99 -12.22
C LEU A 490 27.93 -19.82 -11.04
N ALA A 491 27.96 -20.79 -10.12
CA ALA A 491 28.96 -20.83 -9.05
C ALA A 491 30.33 -21.35 -9.50
N TYR A 492 30.47 -21.83 -10.72
CA TYR A 492 31.74 -22.30 -11.27
C TYR A 492 32.44 -21.18 -12.06
N ILE A 493 33.73 -21.41 -12.32
CA ILE A 493 34.51 -20.54 -13.20
C ILE A 493 34.15 -20.87 -14.65
N TRP A 494 33.86 -19.84 -15.43
CA TRP A 494 33.56 -19.93 -16.85
C TRP A 494 34.71 -19.33 -17.65
N GLU A 495 35.13 -20.02 -18.68
CA GLU A 495 36.20 -19.62 -19.60
C GLU A 495 35.62 -19.29 -20.96
N ARG A 496 36.10 -18.19 -21.58
CA ARG A 496 35.71 -17.82 -22.94
C ARG A 496 36.25 -18.85 -23.94
N THR A 497 35.40 -19.28 -24.85
CA THR A 497 35.79 -20.20 -25.97
C THR A 497 36.27 -19.38 -27.19
N GLU A 498 36.99 -20.05 -28.08
CA GLU A 498 37.46 -19.45 -29.32
C GLU A 498 36.31 -18.93 -30.22
N ASN A 499 35.14 -19.50 -30.12
CA ASN A 499 33.93 -19.14 -30.87
C ASN A 499 33.13 -18.00 -30.22
N GLY A 500 33.69 -17.32 -29.20
CA GLY A 500 33.05 -16.18 -28.54
C GLY A 500 32.00 -16.52 -27.46
N GLY A 501 31.72 -17.81 -27.21
CA GLY A 501 30.86 -18.26 -26.11
C GLY A 501 31.65 -18.52 -24.83
N PHE A 502 30.98 -19.17 -23.85
CA PHE A 502 31.60 -19.54 -22.59
C PHE A 502 31.43 -21.03 -22.32
N ARG A 503 32.37 -21.63 -21.56
CA ARG A 503 32.34 -22.99 -21.12
C ARG A 503 32.57 -23.05 -19.61
N LYS A 504 31.71 -23.78 -18.89
CA LYS A 504 31.87 -24.08 -17.48
C LYS A 504 33.09 -24.99 -17.27
N THR A 505 33.91 -24.63 -16.29
CA THR A 505 35.04 -25.50 -15.85
C THR A 505 34.66 -26.30 -14.63
N ASP A 506 35.51 -27.26 -14.23
CA ASP A 506 35.31 -28.05 -12.99
C ASP A 506 35.71 -27.28 -11.71
N ARG A 507 36.20 -26.04 -11.84
CA ARG A 507 36.62 -25.22 -10.71
C ARG A 507 35.47 -24.35 -10.19
N ARG A 508 35.05 -24.64 -8.97
CA ARG A 508 34.04 -23.82 -8.26
C ARG A 508 34.67 -22.55 -7.67
N LYS A 509 33.93 -21.48 -7.61
CA LYS A 509 34.27 -20.27 -6.89
C LYS A 509 34.12 -20.51 -5.37
N ASP A 510 34.95 -19.85 -4.56
CA ASP A 510 34.86 -19.94 -3.09
C ASP A 510 33.71 -19.13 -2.51
N ALA A 511 33.30 -18.09 -3.23
CA ALA A 511 32.21 -17.19 -2.83
C ALA A 511 31.50 -16.64 -4.07
N VAL A 512 30.17 -16.50 -4.01
CA VAL A 512 29.35 -15.95 -5.09
C VAL A 512 28.28 -15.05 -4.48
N SER A 513 28.03 -13.92 -5.12
CA SER A 513 26.97 -12.99 -4.71
C SER A 513 25.60 -13.64 -4.86
N PRO A 514 24.68 -13.46 -3.89
CA PRO A 514 23.41 -14.17 -3.85
C PRO A 514 22.55 -13.92 -5.10
N GLU A 515 22.52 -12.71 -5.64
CA GLU A 515 21.74 -12.36 -6.84
C GLU A 515 22.09 -13.22 -8.05
N ILE A 516 23.36 -13.61 -8.22
CA ILE A 516 23.82 -14.49 -9.32
C ILE A 516 23.19 -15.88 -9.18
N LEU A 517 23.19 -16.41 -7.95
CA LEU A 517 22.62 -17.74 -7.68
C LEU A 517 21.07 -17.71 -7.76
N PHE A 518 20.44 -16.60 -7.39
CA PHE A 518 19.00 -16.42 -7.54
C PHE A 518 18.56 -16.41 -9.00
N ILE A 519 19.35 -15.84 -9.91
CA ILE A 519 19.08 -15.90 -11.36
C ILE A 519 18.90 -17.38 -11.80
N GLU A 520 19.87 -18.23 -11.48
CA GLU A 520 19.81 -19.65 -11.85
C GLU A 520 18.69 -20.39 -11.10
N ARG A 521 18.51 -20.12 -9.81
CA ARG A 521 17.46 -20.73 -9.01
C ARG A 521 16.06 -20.42 -9.56
N CYS A 522 15.83 -19.23 -10.02
CA CYS A 522 14.58 -18.84 -10.69
C CYS A 522 14.36 -19.67 -11.97
N VAL A 523 15.38 -19.80 -12.80
CA VAL A 523 15.30 -20.62 -14.03
C VAL A 523 15.01 -22.10 -13.69
N GLN A 524 15.58 -22.63 -12.60
CA GLN A 524 15.30 -24.00 -12.13
C GLN A 524 13.84 -24.18 -11.68
N TRP A 525 13.20 -23.15 -11.08
CA TRP A 525 11.78 -23.21 -10.69
C TRP A 525 10.81 -23.04 -11.85
N LEU A 526 11.20 -22.29 -12.90
CA LEU A 526 10.34 -22.05 -14.05
C LEU A 526 10.09 -23.33 -14.84
N LYS A 527 8.84 -23.55 -15.25
CA LYS A 527 8.48 -24.47 -16.31
C LYS A 527 9.10 -24.03 -17.64
N GLN A 528 9.23 -24.95 -18.57
CA GLN A 528 9.48 -24.60 -19.97
C GLN A 528 8.38 -23.66 -20.47
N GLY A 529 8.77 -22.55 -21.10
CA GLY A 529 7.84 -21.48 -21.50
C GLY A 529 7.38 -20.56 -20.36
N GLY A 530 7.71 -20.85 -19.10
CA GLY A 530 7.46 -19.97 -17.96
C GLY A 530 8.27 -18.67 -18.05
N ARG A 531 7.79 -17.61 -17.40
CA ARG A 531 8.39 -16.28 -17.50
C ARG A 531 8.73 -15.68 -16.15
N MET A 532 9.68 -14.75 -16.10
CA MET A 532 10.03 -14.03 -14.89
C MET A 532 10.32 -12.56 -15.14
N GLY A 533 9.97 -11.75 -14.10
CA GLY A 533 10.45 -10.39 -13.93
C GLY A 533 11.31 -10.34 -12.68
N ILE A 534 12.58 -9.99 -12.84
CA ILE A 534 13.57 -9.97 -11.76
C ILE A 534 14.23 -8.61 -11.68
N VAL A 535 14.39 -8.09 -10.46
CA VAL A 535 15.17 -6.88 -10.18
C VAL A 535 16.63 -7.28 -10.01
N LEU A 536 17.53 -6.61 -10.71
CA LEU A 536 18.97 -6.88 -10.66
C LEU A 536 19.75 -5.58 -10.51
N PRO A 537 20.91 -5.59 -9.83
CA PRO A 537 21.84 -4.48 -9.89
C PRO A 537 22.44 -4.37 -11.31
N ASP A 538 22.62 -3.14 -11.79
CA ASP A 538 23.14 -2.85 -13.14
C ASP A 538 24.47 -3.54 -13.45
N GLY A 539 25.26 -3.84 -12.40
CA GLY A 539 26.52 -4.57 -12.54
C GLY A 539 26.38 -5.87 -13.30
N ILE A 540 25.32 -6.64 -13.05
CA ILE A 540 25.05 -7.94 -13.72
C ILE A 540 24.92 -7.75 -15.24
N LEU A 541 24.26 -6.64 -15.65
CA LEU A 541 24.01 -6.34 -17.07
C LEU A 541 25.18 -5.60 -17.74
N GLY A 542 25.96 -4.81 -16.98
CA GLY A 542 26.97 -3.91 -17.52
C GLY A 542 28.42 -4.35 -17.33
N ASN A 543 28.77 -5.08 -16.27
CA ASN A 543 30.17 -5.42 -15.97
C ASN A 543 30.74 -6.45 -16.95
N PRO A 544 31.97 -6.24 -17.48
CA PRO A 544 32.63 -7.25 -18.32
C PRO A 544 32.86 -8.59 -17.62
N GLY A 545 33.10 -8.60 -16.30
CA GLY A 545 33.31 -9.81 -15.51
C GLY A 545 32.09 -10.72 -15.42
N ASP A 546 30.88 -10.17 -15.65
CA ASP A 546 29.59 -10.87 -15.55
C ASP A 546 29.04 -11.27 -16.94
N GLU A 547 29.83 -11.13 -18.00
CA GLU A 547 29.44 -11.50 -19.37
C GLU A 547 29.00 -12.97 -19.49
N TYR A 548 29.64 -13.89 -18.75
CA TYR A 548 29.28 -15.30 -18.74
C TYR A 548 27.87 -15.55 -18.19
N ILE A 549 27.37 -14.71 -17.25
CA ILE A 549 26.01 -14.79 -16.68
C ILE A 549 24.99 -14.42 -17.77
N ARG A 550 25.25 -13.31 -18.48
CA ARG A 550 24.40 -12.88 -19.60
C ARG A 550 24.37 -13.90 -20.71
N TRP A 551 25.52 -14.46 -21.05
CA TRP A 551 25.61 -15.51 -22.04
C TRP A 551 24.81 -16.75 -21.59
N TRP A 552 24.98 -17.20 -20.35
CA TRP A 552 24.23 -18.34 -19.79
C TRP A 552 22.71 -18.07 -19.80
N LEU A 553 22.27 -16.88 -19.39
CA LEU A 553 20.87 -16.50 -19.44
C LEU A 553 20.29 -16.57 -20.87
N MET A 554 21.03 -16.13 -21.86
CA MET A 554 20.60 -16.20 -23.27
C MET A 554 20.57 -17.64 -23.81
N GLN A 555 21.34 -18.58 -23.24
CA GLN A 555 21.19 -19.99 -23.58
C GLN A 555 19.88 -20.58 -22.99
N GLU A 556 19.55 -20.22 -21.77
CA GLU A 556 18.41 -20.77 -21.03
C GLU A 556 17.09 -20.07 -21.32
N CYS A 557 17.12 -18.78 -21.65
CA CYS A 557 15.94 -17.93 -21.73
C CYS A 557 15.93 -17.05 -22.98
N TRP A 558 14.73 -16.69 -23.43
CA TRP A 558 14.47 -15.54 -24.28
C TRP A 558 14.47 -14.28 -23.42
N VAL A 559 15.16 -13.24 -23.87
CA VAL A 559 15.10 -11.91 -23.26
C VAL A 559 13.89 -11.17 -23.82
N LEU A 560 12.88 -10.94 -23.01
CA LEU A 560 11.65 -10.25 -23.41
C LEU A 560 11.81 -8.73 -23.37
N GLY A 561 12.53 -8.23 -22.36
CA GLY A 561 12.80 -6.80 -22.20
C GLY A 561 13.69 -6.48 -21.02
N CYS A 562 14.12 -5.22 -20.96
CA CYS A 562 14.86 -4.64 -19.87
C CYS A 562 14.37 -3.20 -19.64
N VAL A 563 14.23 -2.81 -18.37
CA VAL A 563 13.88 -1.44 -17.98
C VAL A 563 14.85 -0.97 -16.91
N ASP A 564 15.58 0.09 -17.20
CA ASP A 564 16.49 0.72 -16.24
C ASP A 564 15.69 1.66 -15.32
N LEU A 565 15.98 1.60 -14.03
CA LEU A 565 15.34 2.45 -13.02
C LEU A 565 16.31 3.52 -12.51
N PRO A 566 15.81 4.75 -12.28
CA PRO A 566 16.63 5.79 -11.67
C PRO A 566 16.90 5.45 -10.19
N VAL A 567 18.02 5.92 -9.68
CA VAL A 567 18.44 5.66 -8.29
C VAL A 567 17.41 6.16 -7.25
N GLU A 568 16.64 7.16 -7.60
CA GLU A 568 15.54 7.72 -6.80
C GLU A 568 14.54 6.65 -6.40
N SER A 569 14.28 5.65 -7.25
CA SER A 569 13.36 4.55 -6.98
C SER A 569 13.68 3.85 -5.66
N PHE A 570 14.95 3.54 -5.40
CA PHE A 570 15.36 2.83 -4.19
C PHE A 570 15.81 3.75 -3.05
N ILE A 571 16.30 4.96 -3.33
CA ILE A 571 16.71 5.91 -2.27
C ILE A 571 15.52 6.28 -1.38
N VAL A 572 14.38 6.62 -1.97
CA VAL A 572 13.24 7.18 -1.22
C VAL A 572 12.52 6.11 -0.41
N GLU A 573 12.25 4.96 -1.00
CA GLU A 573 11.46 3.91 -0.35
C GLU A 573 12.32 2.94 0.49
N ALA A 574 13.53 2.62 0.01
CA ALA A 574 14.42 1.65 0.65
C ALA A 574 15.64 2.28 1.35
N ASN A 575 15.88 3.58 1.19
CA ASN A 575 17.07 4.30 1.68
C ASN A 575 18.39 3.71 1.14
N VAL A 576 18.41 3.22 -0.09
CA VAL A 576 19.56 2.58 -0.74
C VAL A 576 19.93 3.29 -2.01
N ASN A 577 21.20 3.62 -2.15
CA ASN A 577 21.75 4.29 -3.34
C ASN A 577 22.33 3.25 -4.31
N ILE A 578 21.48 2.56 -5.05
CA ILE A 578 21.85 1.54 -6.02
C ILE A 578 21.12 1.75 -7.35
N LEU A 579 21.84 1.57 -8.44
CA LEU A 579 21.26 1.50 -9.78
C LEU A 579 20.78 0.07 -10.03
N THR A 580 19.55 -0.05 -10.50
CA THR A 580 18.91 -1.34 -10.74
C THR A 580 18.18 -1.35 -12.07
N SER A 581 18.14 -2.53 -12.67
CA SER A 581 17.37 -2.81 -13.88
C SER A 581 16.35 -3.89 -13.62
N LEU A 582 15.21 -3.82 -14.29
CA LEU A 582 14.19 -4.85 -14.33
C LEU A 582 14.44 -5.71 -15.56
N LEU A 583 14.72 -6.98 -15.38
CA LEU A 583 14.95 -7.92 -16.47
C LEU A 583 13.76 -8.85 -16.64
N PHE A 584 13.27 -9.00 -17.87
CA PHE A 584 12.11 -9.81 -18.21
C PHE A 584 12.53 -10.96 -19.13
N LEU A 585 12.28 -12.19 -18.69
CA LEU A 585 12.78 -13.39 -19.34
C LEU A 585 11.65 -14.43 -19.51
N LYS A 586 11.80 -15.28 -20.53
CA LYS A 586 10.98 -16.48 -20.74
C LYS A 586 11.89 -17.69 -20.93
N LYS A 587 11.70 -18.73 -20.13
CA LYS A 587 12.50 -19.96 -20.22
C LYS A 587 12.25 -20.65 -21.55
N LYS A 588 13.31 -20.97 -22.27
CA LYS A 588 13.26 -21.75 -23.51
C LYS A 588 12.79 -23.17 -23.22
N THR A 589 12.03 -23.73 -24.15
CA THR A 589 11.69 -25.15 -24.15
C THR A 589 12.84 -25.98 -24.69
N ASP A 590 12.89 -27.25 -24.35
CA ASP A 590 13.92 -28.15 -24.89
C ASP A 590 13.85 -28.21 -26.43
N THR A 591 12.62 -28.21 -26.99
CA THR A 591 12.40 -28.18 -28.45
C THR A 591 12.99 -26.91 -29.07
N GLU A 592 12.85 -25.72 -28.42
CA GLU A 592 13.46 -24.49 -28.88
C GLU A 592 14.97 -24.52 -28.80
N LYS A 593 15.53 -25.05 -27.70
CA LYS A 593 17.00 -25.23 -27.56
C LYS A 593 17.58 -26.16 -28.65
N ASP A 594 16.93 -27.27 -28.94
CA ASP A 594 17.34 -28.20 -30.00
C ASP A 594 17.26 -27.53 -31.38
N ALA A 595 16.20 -26.80 -31.66
CA ALA A 595 16.04 -26.07 -32.92
C ALA A 595 17.11 -24.99 -33.10
N ILE A 596 17.41 -24.23 -32.04
CA ILE A 596 18.48 -23.21 -32.04
C ILE A 596 19.85 -23.88 -32.26
N ALA A 597 20.12 -25.02 -31.66
CA ALA A 597 21.36 -25.72 -31.82
C ALA A 597 21.59 -26.17 -33.28
N ILE A 598 20.54 -26.44 -34.03
CA ILE A 598 20.59 -26.89 -35.44
C ILE A 598 20.55 -25.66 -36.39
N GLY A 599 19.64 -24.73 -36.19
CA GLY A 599 19.33 -23.66 -37.14
C GLY A 599 19.89 -22.29 -36.77
N GLY A 600 20.48 -22.14 -35.60
CA GLY A 600 20.87 -20.85 -35.01
C GLY A 600 19.69 -20.13 -34.32
N GLU A 601 20.00 -19.16 -33.48
CA GLU A 601 18.99 -18.35 -32.78
C GLU A 601 18.35 -17.36 -33.77
N PRO A 602 17.00 -17.30 -33.82
CA PRO A 602 16.32 -16.32 -34.67
C PRO A 602 16.51 -14.90 -34.13
N GLU A 603 16.52 -13.93 -35.03
CA GLU A 603 16.43 -12.52 -34.63
C GLU A 603 15.01 -12.21 -34.12
N TYR A 604 14.93 -11.58 -32.97
CA TYR A 604 13.65 -11.16 -32.37
C TYR A 604 13.76 -9.79 -31.67
N PRO A 605 12.69 -9.02 -31.62
CA PRO A 605 12.71 -7.73 -30.97
C PRO A 605 12.70 -7.86 -29.45
N VAL A 606 13.54 -7.07 -28.77
CA VAL A 606 13.61 -6.97 -27.32
C VAL A 606 13.13 -5.58 -26.89
N PHE A 607 12.25 -5.52 -25.90
CA PHE A 607 11.79 -4.25 -25.36
C PHE A 607 12.86 -3.63 -24.47
N MET A 608 13.26 -2.40 -24.76
CA MET A 608 14.25 -1.65 -23.96
C MET A 608 13.67 -0.30 -23.58
N ALA A 609 13.72 0.03 -22.29
CA ALA A 609 13.25 1.31 -21.78
C ALA A 609 14.15 1.82 -20.64
N VAL A 610 14.18 3.13 -20.47
CA VAL A 610 14.82 3.80 -19.34
C VAL A 610 13.77 4.68 -18.69
N ALA A 611 13.53 4.45 -17.38
CA ALA A 611 12.75 5.36 -16.57
C ALA A 611 13.68 6.47 -16.06
N GLU A 612 13.44 7.70 -16.47
CA GLU A 612 14.20 8.85 -15.96
C GLU A 612 13.57 9.42 -14.70
N LYS A 613 12.25 9.23 -14.55
CA LYS A 613 11.45 9.83 -13.48
C LYS A 613 10.43 8.81 -12.92
N VAL A 614 10.21 8.92 -11.63
CA VAL A 614 9.34 7.99 -10.86
C VAL A 614 8.38 8.74 -9.93
N GLY A 615 8.03 9.99 -10.26
CA GLY A 615 7.06 10.80 -9.54
C GLY A 615 7.61 11.52 -8.30
N PHE A 616 8.89 11.38 -7.97
CA PHE A 616 9.52 12.07 -6.82
C PHE A 616 11.03 12.27 -7.01
N ASP A 617 11.58 13.23 -6.26
CA ASP A 617 13.01 13.49 -6.19
C ASP A 617 13.72 12.64 -5.12
N ARG A 618 15.06 12.74 -5.01
CA ARG A 618 15.88 12.03 -3.98
C ARG A 618 15.49 12.33 -2.53
N ARG A 619 14.74 13.39 -2.27
CA ARG A 619 14.28 13.77 -0.94
C ARG A 619 12.87 13.29 -0.66
N GLY A 620 12.21 12.66 -1.65
CA GLY A 620 10.82 12.21 -1.58
C GLY A 620 9.79 13.32 -1.82
N ASN A 621 10.19 14.46 -2.40
CA ASN A 621 9.24 15.48 -2.81
C ASN A 621 8.56 15.03 -4.10
N THR A 622 7.24 15.13 -4.17
CA THR A 622 6.46 14.78 -5.37
C THR A 622 6.84 15.68 -6.53
N LEU A 623 7.06 15.09 -7.69
CA LEU A 623 7.34 15.80 -8.94
C LEU A 623 6.14 15.70 -9.88
N TYR A 624 5.79 16.83 -10.49
CA TYR A 624 4.71 16.93 -11.47
C TYR A 624 5.25 17.28 -12.85
N GLU A 625 4.60 16.78 -13.90
CA GLU A 625 4.91 17.17 -15.27
C GLU A 625 4.74 18.68 -15.45
N ARG A 626 5.65 19.31 -16.21
CA ARG A 626 5.64 20.74 -16.46
C ARG A 626 5.52 21.08 -17.93
N HIS A 627 4.89 22.21 -18.20
CA HIS A 627 4.94 22.85 -19.52
C HIS A 627 6.34 23.47 -19.77
N PRO A 628 6.67 23.83 -21.03
CA PRO A 628 7.95 24.47 -21.35
C PRO A 628 8.18 25.82 -20.64
N ASP A 629 7.13 26.50 -20.21
CA ASP A 629 7.18 27.73 -19.43
C ASP A 629 7.42 27.52 -17.92
N GLY A 630 7.45 26.23 -17.48
CA GLY A 630 7.69 25.81 -16.09
C GLY A 630 6.43 25.58 -15.27
N GLU A 631 5.24 25.89 -15.78
CA GLU A 631 3.99 25.64 -15.08
C GLU A 631 3.66 24.14 -15.03
N GLU A 632 3.06 23.67 -13.92
CA GLU A 632 2.68 22.28 -13.71
C GLU A 632 1.44 21.93 -14.55
N LYS A 633 1.50 20.75 -15.18
CA LYS A 633 0.39 20.24 -16.00
C LYS A 633 -0.74 19.70 -15.16
N VAL A 634 -1.96 20.03 -15.56
CA VAL A 634 -3.21 19.59 -14.92
C VAL A 634 -4.11 18.93 -15.96
N ILE A 635 -4.64 17.76 -15.60
CA ILE A 635 -5.64 17.05 -16.40
C ILE A 635 -7.01 17.17 -15.72
N GLU A 636 -8.06 17.30 -16.53
CA GLU A 636 -9.44 17.26 -16.07
C GLU A 636 -10.02 15.86 -16.35
N GLU A 637 -10.46 15.18 -15.30
CA GLU A 637 -11.00 13.82 -15.35
C GLU A 637 -12.39 13.75 -14.76
N GLU A 638 -13.28 12.94 -15.38
CA GLU A 638 -14.52 12.56 -14.72
C GLU A 638 -14.20 11.48 -13.68
N VAL A 639 -14.37 11.84 -12.40
CA VAL A 639 -14.18 10.94 -11.27
C VAL A 639 -15.56 10.56 -10.74
N GLU A 640 -15.81 9.27 -10.60
CA GLU A 640 -16.97 8.80 -9.87
C GLU A 640 -16.63 8.67 -8.40
N GLU A 641 -17.21 9.52 -7.59
CA GLU A 641 -17.04 9.49 -6.14
C GLU A 641 -18.29 8.89 -5.49
N ARG A 642 -18.05 7.95 -4.57
CA ARG A 642 -19.11 7.35 -3.78
C ARG A 642 -19.29 8.11 -2.50
N ILE A 643 -20.50 8.54 -2.26
CA ILE A 643 -20.91 9.18 -1.01
C ILE A 643 -22.04 8.35 -0.43
N ARG A 644 -22.09 8.27 0.88
CA ARG A 644 -23.23 7.73 1.59
C ARG A 644 -24.16 8.89 1.96
N ILE A 645 -25.36 8.90 1.39
CA ILE A 645 -26.40 9.89 1.71
C ILE A 645 -27.62 9.11 2.20
N ASN A 646 -28.14 9.47 3.38
CA ASN A 646 -29.30 8.84 3.99
C ASN A 646 -29.21 7.31 4.08
N GLY A 647 -28.02 6.79 4.42
CA GLY A 647 -27.78 5.35 4.51
C GLY A 647 -27.61 4.63 3.17
N GLN A 648 -27.73 5.31 2.05
CA GLN A 648 -27.57 4.75 0.69
C GLN A 648 -26.25 5.21 0.08
N ASN A 649 -25.56 4.30 -0.58
CA ASN A 649 -24.38 4.64 -1.36
C ASN A 649 -24.84 5.28 -2.68
N VAL A 650 -24.49 6.53 -2.88
CA VAL A 650 -24.77 7.31 -4.10
C VAL A 650 -23.47 7.51 -4.86
N VAL A 651 -23.47 7.23 -6.15
CA VAL A 651 -22.35 7.52 -7.04
C VAL A 651 -22.56 8.90 -7.66
N ARG A 652 -21.63 9.81 -7.40
CA ARG A 652 -21.59 11.14 -8.01
C ARG A 652 -20.51 11.19 -9.08
N LYS A 653 -20.85 11.67 -10.26
CA LYS A 653 -19.86 12.01 -11.30
C LYS A 653 -19.41 13.44 -11.11
N LEU A 654 -18.14 13.63 -10.88
CA LEU A 654 -17.53 14.94 -10.69
C LEU A 654 -16.40 15.13 -11.69
N LYS A 655 -16.27 16.33 -12.23
CA LYS A 655 -15.06 16.71 -12.96
C LYS A 655 -14.04 17.18 -11.95
N ARG A 656 -12.91 16.47 -11.89
CA ARG A 656 -11.77 16.84 -11.05
C ARG A 656 -10.58 17.23 -11.91
N ARG A 657 -9.86 18.23 -11.43
CA ARG A 657 -8.56 18.58 -11.97
C ARG A 657 -7.49 17.99 -11.08
N SER A 658 -6.53 17.30 -11.70
CA SER A 658 -5.42 16.66 -11.00
C SER A 658 -4.11 17.01 -11.65
N LYS A 659 -3.08 17.29 -10.85
CA LYS A 659 -1.72 17.46 -11.36
C LYS A 659 -1.21 16.12 -11.90
N ILE A 660 -0.51 16.16 -13.03
CA ILE A 660 0.04 14.95 -13.65
C ILE A 660 1.39 14.64 -13.00
N LEU A 661 1.51 13.47 -12.37
CA LEU A 661 2.78 13.02 -11.81
C LEU A 661 3.82 12.84 -12.92
N ASP A 662 5.03 13.32 -12.68
CA ASP A 662 6.16 13.14 -13.58
C ASP A 662 6.79 11.74 -13.37
N ASP A 663 6.05 10.71 -13.82
CA ASP A 663 6.34 9.30 -13.63
C ASP A 663 6.31 8.58 -14.99
N ASP A 664 7.41 7.92 -15.32
CA ASP A 664 7.57 7.20 -16.56
C ASP A 664 7.08 5.74 -16.50
N LEU A 665 6.95 5.18 -15.29
CA LEU A 665 6.61 3.76 -15.13
C LEU A 665 5.24 3.39 -15.75
N PRO A 666 4.16 4.17 -15.58
CA PRO A 666 2.89 3.90 -16.27
C PRO A 666 3.00 4.02 -17.80
N LYS A 667 3.83 4.95 -18.29
CA LYS A 667 4.08 5.13 -19.73
C LYS A 667 4.82 3.92 -20.31
N ILE A 668 5.80 3.40 -19.57
CA ILE A 668 6.56 2.20 -19.94
C ILE A 668 5.64 0.97 -19.96
N ALA A 669 4.77 0.80 -18.96
CA ALA A 669 3.79 -0.28 -18.93
C ALA A 669 2.85 -0.26 -20.15
N LYS A 670 2.38 0.94 -20.54
CA LYS A 670 1.59 1.12 -21.75
C LYS A 670 2.37 0.78 -23.01
N ALA A 671 3.60 1.30 -23.14
CA ALA A 671 4.47 1.02 -24.28
C ALA A 671 4.78 -0.48 -24.40
N TRP A 672 4.97 -1.17 -23.28
CA TRP A 672 5.13 -2.63 -23.27
C TRP A 672 3.91 -3.35 -23.84
N LYS A 673 2.69 -3.00 -23.42
CA LYS A 673 1.45 -3.59 -23.94
C LYS A 673 1.33 -3.40 -25.46
N GLU A 674 1.63 -2.20 -25.95
CA GLU A 674 1.65 -1.88 -27.39
C GLU A 674 2.74 -2.67 -28.13
N PHE A 675 3.94 -2.76 -27.55
CA PHE A 675 5.04 -3.56 -28.11
C PHE A 675 4.65 -5.04 -28.23
N ARG A 676 4.06 -5.64 -27.16
CA ARG A 676 3.66 -7.05 -27.15
C ARG A 676 2.49 -7.34 -28.10
N ALA A 677 1.57 -6.39 -28.30
CA ALA A 677 0.50 -6.53 -29.26
C ALA A 677 1.02 -6.60 -30.72
N ASN A 678 2.14 -5.93 -31.02
CA ASN A 678 2.73 -5.88 -32.35
C ASN A 678 3.87 -6.92 -32.54
N ASN A 679 4.40 -7.47 -31.48
CA ASN A 679 5.53 -8.41 -31.50
C ASN A 679 5.18 -9.63 -30.63
N PRO A 680 4.81 -10.75 -31.23
CA PRO A 680 4.53 -11.97 -30.48
C PRO A 680 5.77 -12.41 -29.69
N GLU A 681 5.55 -13.29 -28.70
CA GLU A 681 6.67 -13.84 -27.93
C GLU A 681 7.66 -14.57 -28.84
N PRO A 682 8.96 -14.46 -28.56
CA PRO A 682 9.96 -15.18 -29.34
C PRO A 682 9.71 -16.70 -29.22
N SER A 683 9.83 -17.35 -30.34
CA SER A 683 9.73 -18.82 -30.50
C SER A 683 10.50 -19.22 -31.75
N VAL A 684 10.86 -20.50 -31.86
CA VAL A 684 11.54 -21.07 -33.04
C VAL A 684 10.56 -21.74 -33.96
#